data_1db6a04e4479f34358469888007bac75
#
_entry.id   1db6a04e4479f34358469888007bac75
#
_cell.length_a   1.000
_cell.length_b   1.000
_cell.length_c   1.000
_cell.angle_alpha   90.00
_cell.angle_beta   90.00
_cell.angle_gamma   90.00
#
_symmetry.space_group_name_H-M   'P 1'
#
loop_
_entity.id
_entity.type
_entity.pdbx_description
1 polymer ?
#
loop_
_entity_poly.entity_id
_entity_poly.type
_entity_poly.pdbx_seq_one_letter_code
_entity_poly.pdbx_strand_id
1 'polypeptide(L)'
;MAIVSPAVKAQKPTQIFGQAFQRFTHRNIEGVKAELLTTDSTAIDSMTTGPGFDIDQRQVWYFNLDKYNGEGPYIIRLSAPGYETHYINIPALNKGSGFHDMGNCELRVKPKTHALGEATVTATKIKFYHNGDTLVYNADAFNLSKGSMLDDLIRKLPGARITENGEIFVNGRKVQSLLLNGRNFFDGNKQLMLDNLPSYMVHRVQVFERKQLSAMASQSADNAELVMNVKLKKEYNAGWMGNADVGGGSHDRYLARFFSMRFTDKSQLAIVANMNNLNDTRKPGKDTGWSPDRMPQGAMSTKLAAIDYNYKNDYTRVIYSGNFEARHSTSNELNDQVGEQFLASGNTFTRRIAQSHTGITQAQTHHNFEKRGKDYGLILKLDAEFQHSRLRGTDVAATFAADPQPLLTDGAFMLDILKSTGTNRAHLLDSLAINRTLIQQRLTQSQGKGTFEADFGYKDLEASAYVGMALSSDKDFQHYLLDYPAGSTPSDFRNRYAHTSPNSSVSYTFDSKYHFYLPRKVRLTTQYAFTQSLDNKNYALHRLDRLEGWGGQETPDLGMLPSTAEWLRSETLDDENSFRYLYRPITQDFSLNLRKHWIQNDSMELRAFVYLLTEWQRQRLDYTRHTYSKVTKRNDVSFIPTFQLYYHFYKPQQKLLQTELTYKINQTPPDVLDHLLELPNTSDPLNIRTGNAQLHRTTDQQLSLTFKFSNAAKMRSINLNGELQSWRNAIAQGFTYNTATGVRTYKPQNVNGNLKASFDSDYYLPLDHKRKVYFLGNSSFLYHRNVDLIGFEGEQTQAQESRVNNWEATQSLKLLWYACNPFSIQFVGSATMNRATFLRLTFANQTVWTFQYGAEFVVRLPHDFNISSDVKVYANRGWKDSQGNTTDLVWNASVWHTFKRSGISISIDGFDILHQLSSRTFAMNSQGRTEIYRNTLPSYFVAHIVWKFSKKPKE
;
A
#
# COMPACT_ATOMS: atom_id res chain seq x y z
N MET A 1 -20.08 -24.80 81.37
CA MET A 1 -20.61 -23.63 80.64
C MET A 1 -19.46 -22.88 80.07
N ALA A 2 -19.04 -23.20 78.82
CA ALA A 2 -17.93 -22.58 78.18
C ALA A 2 -18.48 -21.55 77.13
N ILE A 3 -18.16 -20.33 77.35
CA ILE A 3 -18.52 -19.20 76.42
C ILE A 3 -17.57 -19.22 75.28
N VAL A 4 -18.04 -19.61 74.10
CA VAL A 4 -17.33 -19.49 72.86
C VAL A 4 -17.52 -18.05 72.33
N SER A 5 -16.45 -17.27 72.37
CA SER A 5 -16.38 -15.93 71.76
C SER A 5 -16.21 -16.11 70.24
N PRO A 6 -16.97 -15.46 69.33
CA PRO A 6 -16.75 -15.58 67.91
C PRO A 6 -15.53 -14.79 67.51
N ALA A 7 -14.55 -15.47 66.96
CA ALA A 7 -13.41 -14.81 66.32
C ALA A 7 -13.88 -13.96 65.15
N VAL A 8 -13.82 -12.65 65.30
CA VAL A 8 -13.96 -11.70 64.21
C VAL A 8 -12.82 -11.93 63.18
N LYS A 9 -13.11 -12.55 62.08
CA LYS A 9 -12.19 -12.61 60.96
C LYS A 9 -11.92 -11.17 60.48
N ALA A 10 -10.73 -10.68 60.74
CA ALA A 10 -10.24 -9.43 60.14
C ALA A 10 -10.36 -9.56 58.63
N GLN A 11 -11.25 -8.82 58.03
CA GLN A 11 -11.35 -8.70 56.58
C GLN A 11 -10.03 -8.11 56.03
N LYS A 12 -9.38 -8.81 55.11
CA LYS A 12 -8.22 -8.29 54.37
C LYS A 12 -8.64 -7.03 53.66
N PRO A 13 -7.90 -5.91 53.77
CA PRO A 13 -8.18 -4.68 53.06
C PRO A 13 -8.12 -4.93 51.55
N THR A 14 -8.98 -4.30 50.79
CA THR A 14 -8.95 -4.37 49.32
C THR A 14 -7.80 -3.52 48.83
N GLN A 15 -6.92 -4.10 48.03
CA GLN A 15 -5.80 -3.39 47.43
C GLN A 15 -6.21 -2.80 46.08
N ILE A 16 -5.82 -1.55 45.82
CA ILE A 16 -6.03 -0.87 44.53
C ILE A 16 -4.69 -0.77 43.85
N PHE A 17 -4.54 -1.48 42.73
CA PHE A 17 -3.32 -1.55 41.96
C PHE A 17 -3.50 -0.86 40.61
N GLY A 18 -2.44 -0.19 40.12
CA GLY A 18 -2.46 0.41 38.81
C GLY A 18 -1.07 0.83 38.35
N GLN A 19 -0.95 1.12 37.04
CA GLN A 19 0.25 1.62 36.41
C GLN A 19 -0.02 2.96 35.78
N ALA A 20 0.92 3.92 35.88
CA ALA A 20 0.78 5.23 35.30
C ALA A 20 1.56 5.36 34.01
N PHE A 21 0.89 5.77 32.93
CA PHE A 21 1.43 5.89 31.59
C PHE A 21 1.25 7.29 31.02
N GLN A 22 2.20 7.70 30.21
CA GLN A 22 2.04 8.90 29.40
C GLN A 22 1.00 8.67 28.30
N ARG A 23 -0.02 9.52 28.24
CA ARG A 23 -1.20 9.35 27.37
C ARG A 23 -0.89 9.10 25.90
N PHE A 24 0.13 9.68 25.31
CA PHE A 24 0.42 9.59 23.88
C PHE A 24 1.47 8.57 23.52
N THR A 25 2.50 8.41 24.36
CA THR A 25 3.59 7.47 24.11
C THR A 25 3.31 6.09 24.70
N HIS A 26 2.32 5.99 25.59
CA HIS A 26 2.01 4.80 26.39
C HIS A 26 3.24 4.24 27.15
N ARG A 27 4.20 5.09 27.45
CA ARG A 27 5.34 4.73 28.28
C ARG A 27 4.96 4.84 29.75
N ASN A 28 5.40 3.89 30.52
CA ASN A 28 5.23 3.89 31.97
C ASN A 28 6.03 5.05 32.59
N ILE A 29 5.46 5.74 33.57
CA ILE A 29 6.03 6.93 34.18
C ILE A 29 6.58 6.58 35.57
N GLU A 30 7.84 6.89 35.78
CA GLU A 30 8.50 6.75 37.06
C GLU A 30 8.13 7.90 38.03
N GLY A 31 8.04 7.60 39.33
CA GLY A 31 7.89 8.63 40.37
C GLY A 31 6.53 9.31 40.40
N VAL A 32 5.47 8.64 39.92
CA VAL A 32 4.11 9.14 40.02
C VAL A 32 3.61 8.93 41.45
N LYS A 33 3.16 10.00 42.09
CA LYS A 33 2.48 9.94 43.37
C LYS A 33 1.01 9.60 43.15
N ALA A 34 0.57 8.45 43.66
CA ALA A 34 -0.81 8.01 43.68
C ALA A 34 -1.38 8.24 45.07
N GLU A 35 -2.50 8.92 45.19
CA GLU A 35 -3.16 9.24 46.47
C GLU A 35 -4.63 8.83 46.38
N LEU A 36 -5.08 8.09 47.37
CA LEU A 36 -6.49 7.73 47.55
C LEU A 36 -7.17 8.83 48.40
N LEU A 37 -8.16 9.49 47.84
CA LEU A 37 -8.88 10.59 48.47
C LEU A 37 -10.35 10.18 48.70
N THR A 38 -10.92 10.72 49.75
CA THR A 38 -12.36 10.80 49.96
C THR A 38 -12.98 11.83 49.00
N THR A 39 -14.30 11.88 48.92
CA THR A 39 -15.02 12.83 48.05
C THR A 39 -14.83 14.28 48.44
N ASP A 40 -14.47 14.56 49.70
CA ASP A 40 -14.06 15.88 50.22
C ASP A 40 -12.59 16.19 50.01
N SER A 41 -11.86 15.38 49.26
CA SER A 41 -10.45 15.53 48.91
C SER A 41 -9.45 15.28 50.08
N THR A 42 -9.87 14.62 51.16
CA THR A 42 -8.97 14.20 52.25
C THR A 42 -8.21 12.95 51.83
N ALA A 43 -6.87 12.95 51.94
CA ALA A 43 -6.04 11.81 51.57
C ALA A 43 -6.10 10.71 52.66
N ILE A 44 -6.46 9.50 52.25
CA ILE A 44 -6.54 8.32 53.12
C ILE A 44 -5.25 7.50 53.01
N ASP A 45 -4.71 7.38 51.82
CA ASP A 45 -3.54 6.61 51.52
C ASP A 45 -2.73 7.23 50.37
N SER A 46 -1.44 7.02 50.37
CA SER A 46 -0.59 7.52 49.28
C SER A 46 0.66 6.65 49.07
N MET A 47 1.02 6.47 47.82
CA MET A 47 2.24 5.78 47.42
C MET A 47 2.86 6.46 46.19
N THR A 48 4.19 6.51 46.15
CA THR A 48 4.90 6.82 44.88
C THR A 48 5.13 5.52 44.12
N THR A 49 4.91 5.50 42.81
CA THR A 49 5.06 4.30 42.01
C THR A 49 6.44 3.68 42.22
N GLY A 50 6.44 2.39 42.57
CA GLY A 50 7.63 1.56 42.76
C GLY A 50 7.96 0.74 41.53
N PRO A 51 9.22 0.27 41.40
CA PRO A 51 9.62 -0.61 40.30
C PRO A 51 9.04 -2.01 40.48
N GLY A 52 8.60 -2.60 39.39
CA GLY A 52 8.15 -3.97 39.27
C GLY A 52 8.40 -4.50 37.87
N PHE A 53 7.88 -5.68 37.62
CA PHE A 53 8.00 -6.30 36.29
C PHE A 53 6.60 -6.66 35.80
N ASP A 54 6.33 -6.38 34.54
CA ASP A 54 5.12 -6.86 33.86
C ASP A 54 5.26 -8.36 33.51
N ILE A 55 4.23 -8.93 32.93
CA ILE A 55 4.23 -10.34 32.48
C ILE A 55 5.31 -10.64 31.43
N ASP A 56 5.79 -9.61 30.71
CA ASP A 56 6.90 -9.72 29.76
C ASP A 56 8.27 -9.51 30.43
N GLN A 57 8.33 -9.47 31.77
CA GLN A 57 9.53 -9.19 32.57
C GLN A 57 10.17 -7.83 32.26
N ARG A 58 9.37 -6.84 31.82
CA ARG A 58 9.84 -5.47 31.65
C ARG A 58 9.71 -4.71 32.95
N GLN A 59 10.67 -3.88 33.25
CA GLN A 59 10.57 -2.95 34.37
C GLN A 59 9.43 -1.96 34.12
N VAL A 60 8.47 -1.95 35.03
CA VAL A 60 7.32 -1.05 35.04
C VAL A 60 7.23 -0.36 36.39
N TRP A 61 6.57 0.78 36.41
CA TRP A 61 6.34 1.55 37.65
C TRP A 61 4.86 1.43 38.00
N TYR A 62 4.56 0.88 39.16
CA TYR A 62 3.20 0.64 39.62
C TYR A 62 2.96 1.22 41.00
N PHE A 63 1.71 1.50 41.35
CA PHE A 63 1.24 1.84 42.68
C PHE A 63 0.31 0.76 43.21
N ASN A 64 0.33 0.60 44.53
CA ASN A 64 -0.56 -0.29 45.25
C ASN A 64 -1.00 0.44 46.55
N LEU A 65 -2.30 0.82 46.60
CA LEU A 65 -2.92 1.48 47.74
C LEU A 65 -3.67 0.44 48.55
N ASP A 66 -3.37 0.26 49.84
CA ASP A 66 -3.83 -0.84 50.66
C ASP A 66 -4.75 -0.44 51.83
N LYS A 67 -4.93 0.86 52.04
CA LYS A 67 -5.79 1.40 53.14
C LYS A 67 -7.25 1.60 52.73
N TYR A 68 -7.71 0.96 51.68
CA TYR A 68 -9.08 1.05 51.24
C TYR A 68 -10.00 0.18 52.08
N ASN A 69 -11.02 0.79 52.70
CA ASN A 69 -11.95 0.09 53.60
C ASN A 69 -13.26 -0.36 52.94
N GLY A 70 -13.46 -0.08 51.66
CA GLY A 70 -14.62 -0.55 50.87
C GLY A 70 -15.90 0.28 50.99
N GLU A 71 -15.90 1.40 51.75
CA GLU A 71 -17.07 2.24 51.94
C GLU A 71 -16.98 3.54 51.11
N GLY A 72 -17.97 3.80 50.29
CA GLY A 72 -18.18 5.05 49.55
C GLY A 72 -17.47 5.16 48.22
N PRO A 73 -17.78 6.17 47.41
CA PRO A 73 -16.98 6.53 46.24
C PRO A 73 -15.70 7.23 46.69
N TYR A 74 -14.55 6.89 46.07
CA TYR A 74 -13.25 7.49 46.30
C TYR A 74 -12.70 8.07 45.00
N ILE A 75 -11.66 8.92 45.18
CA ILE A 75 -10.95 9.55 44.06
C ILE A 75 -9.49 9.16 44.15
N ILE A 76 -8.90 8.63 43.08
CA ILE A 76 -7.45 8.50 42.97
C ILE A 76 -6.91 9.74 42.26
N ARG A 77 -5.97 10.42 42.92
CA ARG A 77 -5.19 11.52 42.36
C ARG A 77 -3.82 11.02 41.97
N LEU A 78 -3.49 11.12 40.70
CA LEU A 78 -2.17 10.80 40.15
C LEU A 78 -1.44 12.11 39.80
N SER A 79 -0.25 12.29 40.33
CA SER A 79 0.57 13.49 40.11
C SER A 79 2.04 13.13 39.89
N ALA A 80 2.68 13.78 38.91
CA ALA A 80 4.11 13.64 38.67
C ALA A 80 4.70 14.96 38.14
N PRO A 81 6.00 15.25 38.39
CA PRO A 81 6.64 16.41 37.82
C PRO A 81 6.56 16.44 36.29
N GLY A 82 6.08 17.56 35.74
CA GLY A 82 5.93 17.72 34.28
C GLY A 82 4.61 17.17 33.70
N TYR A 83 3.74 16.62 34.54
CA TYR A 83 2.43 16.09 34.10
C TYR A 83 1.27 16.86 34.75
N GLU A 84 0.14 16.89 34.05
CA GLU A 84 -1.12 17.38 34.62
C GLU A 84 -1.61 16.36 35.66
N THR A 85 -2.07 16.86 36.81
CA THR A 85 -2.69 16.01 37.84
C THR A 85 -3.95 15.36 37.26
N HIS A 86 -4.06 14.05 37.41
CA HIS A 86 -5.22 13.26 36.89
C HIS A 86 -6.02 12.69 38.04
N TYR A 87 -7.34 12.84 37.95
CA TYR A 87 -8.28 12.36 38.98
C TYR A 87 -9.13 11.23 38.35
N ILE A 88 -9.25 10.12 39.07
CA ILE A 88 -10.03 8.95 38.65
C ILE A 88 -11.05 8.64 39.75
N ASN A 89 -12.32 8.71 39.42
CA ASN A 89 -13.40 8.35 40.36
C ASN A 89 -13.51 6.83 40.43
N ILE A 90 -13.50 6.29 41.66
CA ILE A 90 -13.73 4.88 41.97
C ILE A 90 -15.10 4.77 42.61
N PRO A 91 -16.08 4.06 42.01
CA PRO A 91 -17.34 3.76 42.65
C PRO A 91 -17.12 2.88 43.88
N ALA A 92 -18.09 2.82 44.79
CA ALA A 92 -18.07 1.90 45.91
C ALA A 92 -17.85 0.47 45.42
N LEU A 93 -16.80 -0.20 45.90
CA LEU A 93 -16.47 -1.58 45.53
C LEU A 93 -17.17 -2.56 46.47
N ASN A 94 -17.60 -3.71 45.95
CA ASN A 94 -18.24 -4.74 46.77
C ASN A 94 -17.28 -5.26 47.85
N LYS A 95 -17.75 -5.34 49.08
CA LYS A 95 -17.02 -5.93 50.22
C LYS A 95 -16.61 -7.35 49.89
N GLY A 96 -15.29 -7.63 49.80
CA GLY A 96 -14.75 -8.97 49.56
C GLY A 96 -13.92 -9.19 48.30
N SER A 97 -13.83 -8.21 47.39
CA SER A 97 -12.83 -8.27 46.31
C SER A 97 -11.46 -7.87 46.84
N GLY A 98 -10.62 -8.81 47.19
CA GLY A 98 -9.30 -8.54 47.79
C GLY A 98 -8.33 -7.73 46.94
N PHE A 99 -8.69 -7.41 45.69
CA PHE A 99 -7.80 -6.72 44.72
C PHE A 99 -8.63 -6.00 43.66
N HIS A 100 -8.32 -4.73 43.42
CA HIS A 100 -8.92 -3.91 42.37
C HIS A 100 -7.84 -3.36 41.42
N ASP A 101 -7.78 -3.86 40.19
CA ASP A 101 -6.84 -3.44 39.17
C ASP A 101 -7.40 -2.27 38.36
N MET A 102 -6.74 -1.12 38.46
CA MET A 102 -7.06 0.10 37.69
C MET A 102 -6.49 0.03 36.27
N GLY A 103 -5.65 -0.98 35.98
CA GLY A 103 -4.95 -1.09 34.71
C GLY A 103 -4.01 0.10 34.44
N ASN A 104 -4.02 0.57 33.20
CA ASN A 104 -3.17 1.63 32.75
C ASN A 104 -3.82 3.01 32.94
N CYS A 105 -3.32 3.79 33.87
CA CYS A 105 -3.78 5.17 34.14
C CYS A 105 -2.98 6.16 33.29
N GLU A 106 -3.63 6.96 32.46
CA GLU A 106 -2.99 7.86 31.50
C GLU A 106 -2.81 9.27 32.07
N LEU A 107 -1.56 9.78 32.15
CA LEU A 107 -1.26 11.16 32.50
C LEU A 107 -0.92 12.01 31.27
N ARG A 108 -1.32 13.28 31.30
CA ARG A 108 -0.99 14.28 30.27
C ARG A 108 0.24 15.07 30.68
N VAL A 109 1.15 15.33 29.75
CA VAL A 109 2.28 16.24 30.00
C VAL A 109 1.77 17.66 30.11
N LYS A 110 2.21 18.37 31.17
CA LYS A 110 1.93 19.80 31.34
C LYS A 110 2.56 20.59 30.19
N PRO A 111 1.81 21.45 29.50
CA PRO A 111 2.41 22.39 28.57
C PRO A 111 3.37 23.28 29.35
N LYS A 112 4.66 23.31 28.98
CA LYS A 112 5.61 24.28 29.55
C LYS A 112 5.20 25.68 29.10
N THR A 113 4.55 26.45 29.98
CA THR A 113 4.37 27.88 29.81
C THR A 113 5.65 28.58 30.31
N HIS A 114 6.49 28.98 29.38
CA HIS A 114 7.50 29.99 29.68
C HIS A 114 6.81 31.37 29.59
N ALA A 115 6.65 32.06 30.71
CA ALA A 115 6.38 33.47 30.72
C ALA A 115 7.64 34.17 30.20
N LEU A 116 7.64 34.55 28.92
CA LEU A 116 8.64 35.41 28.34
C LEU A 116 8.18 36.86 28.53
N GLY A 117 9.00 37.66 29.20
CA GLY A 117 8.86 39.12 29.18
C GLY A 117 8.90 39.62 27.72
N GLU A 118 8.22 40.73 27.48
CA GLU A 118 8.04 41.35 26.15
C GLU A 118 9.40 41.65 25.51
N ALA A 119 9.89 40.73 24.73
CA ALA A 119 10.94 40.94 23.75
C ALA A 119 10.31 40.77 22.37
N THR A 120 10.25 41.82 21.58
CA THR A 120 9.89 41.80 20.16
C THR A 120 10.97 41.05 19.41
N VAL A 121 10.96 39.72 19.50
CA VAL A 121 11.80 38.86 18.70
C VAL A 121 11.00 38.52 17.45
N THR A 122 11.47 38.96 16.30
CA THR A 122 11.13 38.37 14.99
C THR A 122 11.68 36.95 14.99
N ALA A 123 11.06 36.05 15.76
CA ALA A 123 11.47 34.67 15.87
C ALA A 123 11.03 33.96 14.61
N THR A 124 11.98 33.42 13.85
CA THR A 124 11.76 32.39 12.85
C THR A 124 11.04 31.24 13.57
N LYS A 125 9.78 30.98 13.20
CA LYS A 125 8.98 29.91 13.80
C LYS A 125 9.78 28.59 13.71
N ILE A 126 10.07 27.97 14.85
CA ILE A 126 10.75 26.67 14.90
C ILE A 126 9.90 25.66 14.14
N LYS A 127 10.44 25.11 13.07
CA LYS A 127 9.69 24.20 12.16
C LYS A 127 9.40 22.86 12.79
N PHE A 128 10.36 22.32 13.51
CA PHE A 128 10.21 21.06 14.23
C PHE A 128 11.20 20.98 15.40
N TYR A 129 10.83 20.20 16.40
CA TYR A 129 11.63 19.98 17.61
C TYR A 129 11.25 18.63 18.22
N HIS A 130 12.10 18.11 19.09
CA HIS A 130 11.79 16.93 19.88
C HIS A 130 11.26 17.32 21.24
N ASN A 131 10.17 16.69 21.65
CA ASN A 131 9.64 16.74 23.00
C ASN A 131 9.64 15.32 23.58
N GLY A 132 10.64 14.98 24.38
CA GLY A 132 10.93 13.60 24.73
C GLY A 132 11.20 12.77 23.46
N ASP A 133 10.51 11.64 23.33
CA ASP A 133 10.59 10.73 22.19
C ASP A 133 9.77 11.18 20.98
N THR A 134 8.98 12.22 21.14
CA THR A 134 8.07 12.72 20.13
C THR A 134 8.75 13.77 19.27
N LEU A 135 8.81 13.53 17.97
CA LEU A 135 9.16 14.53 16.97
C LEU A 135 7.93 15.39 16.67
N VAL A 136 8.01 16.68 16.93
CA VAL A 136 6.91 17.64 16.77
C VAL A 136 7.23 18.59 15.64
N TYR A 137 6.37 18.64 14.64
CA TYR A 137 6.40 19.62 13.56
C TYR A 137 5.34 20.70 13.80
N ASN A 138 5.71 21.96 13.62
CA ASN A 138 4.84 23.10 13.72
C ASN A 138 4.23 23.40 12.34
N ALA A 139 2.97 23.06 12.12
CA ALA A 139 2.35 23.21 10.80
C ALA A 139 2.37 24.66 10.28
N ASP A 140 2.17 25.64 11.18
CA ASP A 140 2.20 27.07 10.82
C ASP A 140 3.58 27.61 10.39
N ALA A 141 4.65 26.79 10.56
CA ALA A 141 5.99 27.18 10.16
C ALA A 141 6.33 26.77 8.72
N PHE A 142 5.45 26.00 8.06
CA PHE A 142 5.60 25.60 6.67
C PHE A 142 4.74 26.48 5.76
N ASN A 143 5.34 26.94 4.67
CA ASN A 143 4.64 27.73 3.67
C ASN A 143 3.76 26.79 2.82
N LEU A 144 2.49 26.75 3.15
CA LEU A 144 1.47 26.00 2.44
C LEU A 144 0.42 26.95 1.88
N SER A 145 -0.12 26.61 0.75
CA SER A 145 -1.29 27.28 0.22
C SER A 145 -2.46 27.04 1.17
N LYS A 146 -3.36 28.02 1.30
CA LYS A 146 -4.56 27.84 2.11
C LYS A 146 -5.54 26.80 1.57
N GLY A 147 -5.32 26.34 0.36
CA GLY A 147 -6.03 25.22 -0.22
C GLY A 147 -5.31 23.88 -0.15
N SER A 148 -4.10 23.83 0.43
CA SER A 148 -3.33 22.60 0.59
C SER A 148 -4.00 21.66 1.60
N MET A 149 -3.91 20.36 1.32
CA MET A 149 -4.39 19.31 2.20
C MET A 149 -3.26 18.80 3.10
N LEU A 150 -3.57 17.80 3.91
CA LEU A 150 -2.61 17.23 4.86
C LEU A 150 -1.42 16.58 4.17
N ASP A 151 -1.62 15.96 3.02
CA ASP A 151 -0.54 15.35 2.23
C ASP A 151 0.50 16.40 1.80
N ASP A 152 0.07 17.59 1.33
CA ASP A 152 0.95 18.72 1.01
C ASP A 152 1.79 19.16 2.24
N LEU A 153 1.17 19.16 3.41
CA LEU A 153 1.89 19.46 4.65
C LEU A 153 2.94 18.40 4.93
N ILE A 154 2.56 17.11 4.91
CA ILE A 154 3.45 16.00 5.26
C ILE A 154 4.63 15.92 4.28
N ARG A 155 4.41 16.13 2.98
CA ARG A 155 5.48 16.17 1.97
C ARG A 155 6.52 17.24 2.23
N LYS A 156 6.14 18.34 2.89
CA LYS A 156 7.04 19.42 3.28
C LYS A 156 7.69 19.23 4.65
N LEU A 157 7.27 18.22 5.41
CA LEU A 157 7.89 17.92 6.70
C LEU A 157 9.29 17.33 6.47
N PRO A 158 10.33 17.88 7.11
CA PRO A 158 11.68 17.32 7.01
C PRO A 158 11.72 15.86 7.43
N GLY A 159 12.33 15.01 6.60
CA GLY A 159 12.43 13.57 6.84
C GLY A 159 11.13 12.77 6.56
N ALA A 160 10.05 13.42 6.15
CA ALA A 160 8.81 12.74 5.79
C ALA A 160 8.72 12.49 4.28
N ARG A 161 8.15 11.35 3.91
CA ARG A 161 7.86 10.94 2.54
C ARG A 161 6.50 10.25 2.49
N ILE A 162 5.72 10.55 1.47
CA ILE A 162 4.50 9.80 1.13
C ILE A 162 4.76 9.04 -0.16
N THR A 163 4.44 7.75 -0.18
CA THR A 163 4.48 6.92 -1.39
C THR A 163 3.23 7.15 -2.25
N GLU A 164 3.23 6.62 -3.46
CA GLU A 164 2.07 6.66 -4.38
C GLU A 164 0.81 6.07 -3.77
N ASN A 165 0.96 5.02 -2.97
CA ASN A 165 -0.15 4.35 -2.29
C ASN A 165 -0.56 5.06 -0.98
N GLY A 166 -0.13 6.30 -0.76
CA GLY A 166 -0.45 7.06 0.46
C GLY A 166 0.25 6.59 1.74
N GLU A 167 1.24 5.71 1.63
CA GLU A 167 2.01 5.29 2.79
C GLU A 167 2.98 6.38 3.22
N ILE A 168 2.97 6.68 4.52
CA ILE A 168 3.81 7.73 5.10
C ILE A 168 5.06 7.10 5.71
N PHE A 169 6.21 7.65 5.39
CA PHE A 169 7.47 7.33 6.05
C PHE A 169 8.04 8.57 6.71
N VAL A 170 8.58 8.42 7.90
CA VAL A 170 9.30 9.48 8.61
C VAL A 170 10.66 8.94 9.01
N ASN A 171 11.72 9.61 8.57
CA ASN A 171 13.10 9.15 8.77
C ASN A 171 13.30 7.68 8.33
N GLY A 172 12.74 7.32 7.15
CA GLY A 172 12.83 5.97 6.56
C GLY A 172 11.95 4.91 7.23
N ARG A 173 11.24 5.23 8.31
CA ARG A 173 10.34 4.29 9.01
C ARG A 173 8.89 4.51 8.56
N LYS A 174 8.21 3.42 8.25
CA LYS A 174 6.79 3.43 7.90
C LYS A 174 5.95 3.85 9.10
N VAL A 175 5.08 4.83 8.90
CA VAL A 175 4.05 5.22 9.86
C VAL A 175 2.89 4.22 9.75
N GLN A 176 2.68 3.43 10.79
CA GLN A 176 1.61 2.43 10.81
C GLN A 176 0.25 3.08 10.96
N SER A 177 0.12 4.04 11.88
CA SER A 177 -1.15 4.69 12.18
C SER A 177 -1.07 6.20 12.04
N LEU A 178 -2.07 6.78 11.36
CA LEU A 178 -2.29 8.23 11.28
C LEU A 178 -3.45 8.59 12.20
N LEU A 179 -3.18 9.41 13.22
CA LEU A 179 -4.15 9.80 14.23
C LEU A 179 -4.59 11.25 14.04
N LEU A 180 -5.83 11.54 14.39
CA LEU A 180 -6.36 12.88 14.51
C LEU A 180 -6.70 13.17 15.98
N ASN A 181 -6.02 14.17 16.57
CA ASN A 181 -6.16 14.50 17.99
C ASN A 181 -5.97 13.29 18.92
N GLY A 182 -5.07 12.35 18.55
CA GLY A 182 -4.77 11.14 19.33
C GLY A 182 -5.71 9.96 19.13
N ARG A 183 -6.63 10.04 18.16
CA ARG A 183 -7.57 8.95 17.83
C ARG A 183 -7.32 8.44 16.42
N ASN A 184 -7.55 7.15 16.19
CA ASN A 184 -7.59 6.60 14.84
C ASN A 184 -8.65 7.34 14.03
N PHE A 185 -8.29 7.66 12.80
CA PHE A 185 -9.15 8.37 11.88
C PHE A 185 -9.40 7.46 10.68
N PHE A 186 -10.67 7.32 10.28
CA PHE A 186 -11.09 6.49 9.17
C PHE A 186 -10.54 5.06 9.21
N ASP A 187 -10.54 4.47 10.38
CA ASP A 187 -10.07 3.10 10.65
C ASP A 187 -8.79 2.70 9.91
N GLY A 188 -7.86 3.65 9.82
CA GLY A 188 -6.58 3.48 9.16
C GLY A 188 -6.54 3.88 7.69
N ASN A 189 -7.64 4.35 7.09
CA ASN A 189 -7.61 4.92 5.73
C ASN A 189 -6.85 6.27 5.73
N LYS A 190 -5.53 6.16 5.68
CA LYS A 190 -4.62 7.33 5.68
C LYS A 190 -4.88 8.23 4.49
N GLN A 191 -5.19 7.64 3.33
CA GLN A 191 -5.38 8.37 2.08
C GLN A 191 -6.55 9.37 2.19
N LEU A 192 -7.65 8.94 2.79
CA LEU A 192 -8.82 9.81 2.94
C LEU A 192 -8.51 11.03 3.81
N MET A 193 -7.73 10.84 4.88
CA MET A 193 -7.28 11.96 5.72
C MET A 193 -6.27 12.86 5.00
N LEU A 194 -5.33 12.26 4.27
CA LEU A 194 -4.32 12.98 3.51
C LEU A 194 -4.93 13.90 2.46
N ASP A 195 -5.90 13.40 1.73
CA ASP A 195 -6.50 14.09 0.59
C ASP A 195 -7.57 15.12 1.00
N ASN A 196 -8.17 15.00 2.18
CA ASN A 196 -9.34 15.80 2.54
C ASN A 196 -9.20 16.68 3.79
N LEU A 197 -8.20 16.42 4.66
CA LEU A 197 -7.99 17.28 5.82
C LEU A 197 -7.20 18.52 5.42
N PRO A 198 -7.79 19.74 5.48
CA PRO A 198 -7.08 20.96 5.11
C PRO A 198 -5.89 21.24 6.04
N SER A 199 -4.73 21.52 5.46
CA SER A 199 -3.50 21.79 6.20
C SER A 199 -3.61 23.00 7.15
N TYR A 200 -4.45 23.99 6.84
CA TYR A 200 -4.63 25.18 7.68
C TYR A 200 -5.29 24.89 9.05
N MET A 201 -6.00 23.77 9.17
CA MET A 201 -6.60 23.30 10.42
C MET A 201 -5.56 22.69 11.36
N VAL A 202 -4.43 22.26 10.83
CA VAL A 202 -3.38 21.57 11.58
C VAL A 202 -2.58 22.58 12.40
N HIS A 203 -2.46 22.32 13.69
CA HIS A 203 -1.57 23.05 14.58
C HIS A 203 -0.18 22.43 14.64
N ARG A 204 -0.14 21.11 14.87
CA ARG A 204 1.11 20.34 14.98
C ARG A 204 0.94 18.94 14.45
N VAL A 205 2.03 18.40 13.89
CA VAL A 205 2.14 16.97 13.56
C VAL A 205 3.16 16.36 14.53
N GLN A 206 2.76 15.34 15.25
CA GLN A 206 3.57 14.64 16.24
C GLN A 206 3.88 13.24 15.73
N VAL A 207 5.15 12.83 15.76
CA VAL A 207 5.56 11.48 15.35
C VAL A 207 6.28 10.84 16.53
N PHE A 208 5.77 9.71 16.97
CA PHE A 208 6.27 8.99 18.13
C PHE A 208 6.03 7.49 18.02
N GLU A 209 6.75 6.71 18.80
CA GLU A 209 6.48 5.29 18.96
C GLU A 209 5.41 5.08 20.02
N ARG A 210 4.32 4.42 19.64
CA ARG A 210 3.26 3.99 20.54
C ARG A 210 3.36 2.48 20.69
N LYS A 211 3.48 2.01 21.93
CA LYS A 211 3.24 0.60 22.21
C LYS A 211 1.77 0.32 21.94
N GLN A 212 1.47 -0.65 21.10
CA GLN A 212 0.09 -1.09 20.96
C GLN A 212 -0.32 -1.70 22.30
N LEU A 213 -1.26 -1.04 22.96
CA LEU A 213 -2.07 -1.69 23.96
C LEU A 213 -3.02 -2.58 23.17
N SER A 214 -2.61 -3.83 22.94
CA SER A 214 -3.50 -4.76 22.26
C SER A 214 -4.71 -5.01 23.13
N ALA A 215 -5.82 -5.33 22.52
CA ALA A 215 -6.99 -5.86 23.20
C ALA A 215 -6.63 -7.16 23.96
N MET A 216 -5.52 -7.77 23.59
CA MET A 216 -4.94 -8.97 24.11
C MET A 216 -3.75 -8.63 24.98
N ALA A 217 -3.78 -9.00 26.26
CA ALA A 217 -2.73 -8.68 27.23
C ALA A 217 -1.35 -9.23 26.82
N SER A 218 -1.31 -10.21 25.94
CA SER A 218 -0.13 -10.92 25.48
C SER A 218 0.48 -10.37 24.18
N GLN A 219 -0.24 -9.55 23.42
CA GLN A 219 0.40 -8.85 22.29
C GLN A 219 1.36 -7.79 22.83
N SER A 220 2.48 -8.29 23.12
CA SER A 220 3.56 -7.65 23.81
C SER A 220 3.90 -6.30 23.19
N ALA A 221 4.31 -5.41 24.05
CA ALA A 221 5.00 -4.15 23.79
C ALA A 221 6.16 -4.20 22.77
N ASP A 222 6.42 -5.33 22.13
CA ASP A 222 7.44 -5.47 21.09
C ASP A 222 7.06 -4.86 19.75
N ASN A 223 5.77 -4.67 19.49
CA ASN A 223 5.29 -3.97 18.30
C ASN A 223 5.02 -2.50 18.64
N ALA A 224 6.08 -1.75 18.96
CA ALA A 224 5.98 -0.30 18.98
C ALA A 224 5.71 0.19 17.56
N GLU A 225 4.49 0.64 17.30
CA GLU A 225 4.13 1.24 16.03
C GLU A 225 4.62 2.69 15.96
N LEU A 226 5.18 3.10 14.84
CA LEU A 226 5.43 4.50 14.57
C LEU A 226 4.10 5.17 14.20
N VAL A 227 3.69 6.13 15.02
CA VAL A 227 2.41 6.82 14.88
C VAL A 227 2.65 8.26 14.48
N MET A 228 1.87 8.76 13.56
CA MET A 228 1.78 10.18 13.24
C MET A 228 0.44 10.72 13.75
N ASN A 229 0.49 11.65 14.69
CA ASN A 229 -0.69 12.28 15.28
C ASN A 229 -0.82 13.73 14.81
N VAL A 230 -1.87 14.01 14.09
CA VAL A 230 -2.22 15.35 13.60
C VAL A 230 -3.06 16.04 14.67
N LYS A 231 -2.50 17.08 15.30
CA LYS A 231 -3.25 17.94 16.23
C LYS A 231 -3.85 19.12 15.51
N LEU A 232 -5.14 19.29 15.65
CA LEU A 232 -5.85 20.44 15.14
C LEU A 232 -5.64 21.67 16.05
N LYS A 233 -5.85 22.86 15.50
CA LYS A 233 -5.96 24.09 16.26
C LYS A 233 -7.18 24.03 17.19
N LYS A 234 -7.16 24.73 18.30
CA LYS A 234 -8.21 24.67 19.32
C LYS A 234 -9.60 24.98 18.78
N GLU A 235 -9.68 25.91 17.84
CA GLU A 235 -10.90 26.32 17.15
C GLU A 235 -11.55 25.22 16.28
N TYR A 236 -10.83 24.13 15.97
CA TYR A 236 -11.31 23.01 15.16
C TYR A 236 -11.39 21.70 15.97
N ASN A 237 -11.25 21.72 17.29
CA ASN A 237 -11.26 20.50 18.12
C ASN A 237 -12.63 19.95 18.42
N ALA A 238 -13.70 20.75 18.28
CA ALA A 238 -15.10 20.33 18.45
C ALA A 238 -16.00 21.11 17.50
N GLY A 239 -17.11 20.52 17.10
CA GLY A 239 -18.09 21.14 16.22
C GLY A 239 -18.10 20.56 14.81
N TRP A 240 -18.55 21.39 13.87
CA TRP A 240 -18.56 21.08 12.44
C TRP A 240 -17.48 21.87 11.72
N MET A 241 -16.80 21.22 10.80
CA MET A 241 -15.88 21.87 9.88
C MET A 241 -15.95 21.21 8.52
N GLY A 242 -15.55 21.95 7.50
CA GLY A 242 -15.44 21.37 6.17
C GLY A 242 -15.02 22.38 5.12
N ASN A 243 -14.96 21.90 3.89
CA ASN A 243 -14.72 22.70 2.71
C ASN A 243 -15.58 22.20 1.54
N ALA A 244 -15.91 23.10 0.65
CA ALA A 244 -16.47 22.82 -0.66
C ALA A 244 -15.56 23.48 -1.70
N ASP A 245 -15.16 22.73 -2.74
CA ASP A 245 -14.25 23.16 -3.79
C ASP A 245 -14.91 22.87 -5.14
N VAL A 246 -15.21 23.88 -5.91
CA VAL A 246 -15.86 23.76 -7.22
C VAL A 246 -15.07 24.54 -8.26
N GLY A 247 -14.78 23.91 -9.39
CA GLY A 247 -14.01 24.50 -10.46
C GLY A 247 -14.37 23.99 -11.85
N GLY A 248 -14.03 24.83 -12.82
CA GLY A 248 -14.12 24.53 -14.24
C GLY A 248 -12.86 24.98 -14.96
N GLY A 249 -12.55 24.35 -16.07
CA GLY A 249 -11.30 24.59 -16.77
C GLY A 249 -11.40 24.43 -18.28
N SER A 250 -10.25 24.59 -18.95
CA SER A 250 -10.11 24.31 -20.38
C SER A 250 -10.40 22.86 -20.71
N HIS A 251 -10.79 22.57 -21.95
CA HIS A 251 -11.08 21.22 -22.44
C HIS A 251 -12.11 20.47 -21.59
N ASP A 252 -13.19 21.13 -21.20
CA ASP A 252 -14.30 20.56 -20.39
C ASP A 252 -13.84 19.96 -19.06
N ARG A 253 -12.74 20.48 -18.48
CA ARG A 253 -12.28 20.05 -17.17
C ARG A 253 -13.16 20.58 -16.06
N TYR A 254 -13.47 19.73 -15.09
CA TYR A 254 -14.25 20.11 -13.93
C TYR A 254 -13.75 19.45 -12.66
N LEU A 255 -14.04 20.10 -11.55
CA LEU A 255 -13.75 19.65 -10.19
C LEU A 255 -14.89 20.05 -9.27
N ALA A 256 -15.41 19.11 -8.48
CA ALA A 256 -16.32 19.37 -7.39
C ALA A 256 -15.96 18.45 -6.21
N ARG A 257 -15.54 19.03 -5.10
CA ARG A 257 -15.16 18.31 -3.88
C ARG A 257 -15.90 18.86 -2.69
N PHE A 258 -16.29 17.98 -1.82
CA PHE A 258 -16.93 18.31 -0.56
C PHE A 258 -16.33 17.45 0.55
N PHE A 259 -15.94 18.08 1.64
CA PHE A 259 -15.51 17.44 2.85
C PHE A 259 -16.20 18.11 4.04
N SER A 260 -16.82 17.32 4.90
CA SER A 260 -17.38 17.81 6.15
C SER A 260 -17.11 16.82 7.28
N MET A 261 -16.77 17.33 8.44
CA MET A 261 -16.49 16.53 9.60
C MET A 261 -17.12 17.13 10.85
N ARG A 262 -17.71 16.25 11.66
CA ARG A 262 -18.21 16.56 12.99
C ARG A 262 -17.39 15.84 14.04
N PHE A 263 -16.97 16.57 15.05
CA PHE A 263 -16.30 16.02 16.23
C PHE A 263 -17.13 16.22 17.48
N THR A 264 -17.08 15.24 18.36
CA THR A 264 -17.47 15.31 19.75
C THR A 264 -16.39 14.61 20.60
N ASP A 265 -16.52 14.66 21.91
CA ASP A 265 -15.57 13.96 22.80
C ASP A 265 -15.57 12.43 22.61
N LYS A 266 -16.69 11.85 22.12
CA LYS A 266 -16.85 10.40 21.98
C LYS A 266 -16.98 9.95 20.52
N SER A 267 -17.36 10.81 19.60
CA SER A 267 -17.66 10.43 18.21
C SER A 267 -17.04 11.36 17.19
N GLN A 268 -16.74 10.80 16.03
CA GLN A 268 -16.29 11.49 14.83
C GLN A 268 -17.13 10.97 13.67
N LEU A 269 -17.62 11.88 12.85
CA LEU A 269 -18.33 11.56 11.62
C LEU A 269 -17.76 12.42 10.50
N ALA A 270 -17.38 11.83 9.38
CA ALA A 270 -16.95 12.57 8.22
C ALA A 270 -17.73 12.15 6.97
N ILE A 271 -17.95 13.11 6.09
CA ILE A 271 -18.60 12.94 4.79
C ILE A 271 -17.66 13.51 3.75
N VAL A 272 -17.40 12.73 2.72
CA VAL A 272 -16.53 13.09 1.60
C VAL A 272 -17.27 12.86 0.30
N ALA A 273 -17.18 13.84 -0.61
CA ALA A 273 -17.57 13.66 -2.00
C ALA A 273 -16.52 14.28 -2.92
N ASN A 274 -16.23 13.62 -4.03
CA ASN A 274 -15.27 14.09 -5.03
C ASN A 274 -15.75 13.70 -6.42
N MET A 275 -15.85 14.67 -7.30
CA MET A 275 -16.20 14.46 -8.68
C MET A 275 -15.24 15.28 -9.55
N ASN A 276 -14.51 14.64 -10.44
CA ASN A 276 -13.58 15.31 -11.35
C ASN A 276 -13.26 14.48 -12.59
N ASN A 277 -12.70 15.15 -13.61
CA ASN A 277 -12.12 14.52 -14.79
C ASN A 277 -10.66 14.98 -15.01
N LEU A 278 -9.92 15.15 -13.92
CA LEU A 278 -8.55 15.65 -13.89
C LEU A 278 -7.50 14.55 -13.71
N ASN A 279 -7.87 13.28 -13.83
CA ASN A 279 -7.03 12.11 -13.50
C ASN A 279 -6.47 12.15 -12.07
N ASP A 280 -7.07 12.96 -11.19
CA ASP A 280 -6.53 13.22 -9.88
C ASP A 280 -7.64 13.22 -8.83
N THR A 281 -7.44 12.50 -7.75
CA THR A 281 -8.23 12.62 -6.54
C THR A 281 -7.76 13.79 -5.67
N ARG A 282 -6.69 14.47 -6.07
CA ARG A 282 -6.01 15.57 -5.38
C ARG A 282 -6.08 16.86 -6.22
N LYS A 283 -5.40 17.89 -5.73
CA LYS A 283 -5.27 19.14 -6.46
C LYS A 283 -4.29 19.05 -7.63
N PRO A 284 -4.64 19.57 -8.81
CA PRO A 284 -3.72 19.65 -9.93
C PRO A 284 -2.45 20.44 -9.60
N GLY A 285 -1.32 20.01 -10.15
CA GLY A 285 -0.08 20.79 -10.14
C GLY A 285 0.62 20.97 -8.79
N LYS A 286 0.18 20.29 -7.71
CA LYS A 286 0.75 20.46 -6.36
C LYS A 286 1.49 19.26 -5.82
N ASP A 287 1.58 18.20 -6.56
CA ASP A 287 2.31 17.02 -6.17
C ASP A 287 3.80 17.17 -6.49
N THR A 288 4.64 17.25 -5.45
CA THR A 288 6.11 17.28 -5.60
C THR A 288 6.70 15.92 -6.03
N GLY A 289 5.90 14.89 -6.04
CA GLY A 289 6.26 13.54 -6.48
C GLY A 289 5.73 13.18 -7.87
N TRP A 290 5.10 14.12 -8.57
CA TRP A 290 4.61 13.87 -9.92
C TRP A 290 5.77 13.66 -10.91
N SER A 291 5.63 12.65 -11.74
CA SER A 291 6.49 12.37 -12.88
C SER A 291 5.66 11.76 -14.01
N PRO A 292 6.09 11.85 -15.29
CA PRO A 292 5.34 11.32 -16.42
C PRO A 292 4.98 9.82 -16.31
N ASP A 293 5.87 9.03 -15.74
CA ASP A 293 5.70 7.58 -15.50
C ASP A 293 4.72 7.25 -14.35
N ARG A 294 4.35 8.24 -13.55
CA ARG A 294 3.44 8.10 -12.40
C ARG A 294 2.05 8.68 -12.64
N MET A 295 1.83 9.26 -13.80
CA MET A 295 0.50 9.75 -14.17
C MET A 295 -0.47 8.58 -14.32
N PRO A 296 -1.72 8.70 -13.84
CA PRO A 296 -2.78 7.79 -14.22
C PRO A 296 -2.91 7.74 -15.73
N GLN A 297 -2.99 6.52 -16.25
CA GLN A 297 -3.09 6.30 -17.70
C GLN A 297 -4.50 6.63 -18.18
N GLY A 298 -4.59 7.16 -19.37
CA GLY A 298 -5.85 7.52 -19.98
C GLY A 298 -6.47 8.80 -19.45
N ALA A 299 -7.56 9.21 -20.06
CA ALA A 299 -8.42 10.27 -19.57
C ALA A 299 -9.45 9.68 -18.60
N MET A 300 -9.31 9.95 -17.32
CA MET A 300 -10.18 9.39 -16.28
C MET A 300 -11.16 10.42 -15.74
N SER A 301 -12.38 9.96 -15.46
CA SER A 301 -13.37 10.69 -14.66
C SER A 301 -13.70 9.86 -13.42
N THR A 302 -13.76 10.51 -12.28
CA THR A 302 -14.05 9.85 -11.00
C THR A 302 -15.18 10.56 -10.27
N LYS A 303 -16.12 9.79 -9.73
CA LYS A 303 -17.19 10.22 -8.81
C LYS A 303 -17.11 9.34 -7.58
N LEU A 304 -16.94 9.95 -6.41
CA LEU A 304 -16.76 9.26 -5.13
C LEU A 304 -17.64 9.89 -4.07
N ALA A 305 -18.26 9.06 -3.24
CA ALA A 305 -18.91 9.47 -2.01
C ALA A 305 -18.52 8.51 -0.89
N ALA A 306 -18.17 9.04 0.28
CA ALA A 306 -17.77 8.24 1.43
C ALA A 306 -18.30 8.83 2.72
N ILE A 307 -18.65 7.95 3.65
CA ILE A 307 -19.02 8.27 5.02
C ILE A 307 -18.11 7.45 5.93
N ASP A 308 -17.57 8.10 6.94
CA ASP A 308 -16.73 7.46 7.94
C ASP A 308 -17.21 7.85 9.35
N TYR A 309 -17.17 6.91 10.26
CA TYR A 309 -17.55 7.16 11.64
C TYR A 309 -16.63 6.42 12.62
N ASN A 310 -16.43 7.04 13.77
CA ASN A 310 -15.69 6.46 14.88
C ASN A 310 -16.38 6.84 16.19
N TYR A 311 -16.65 5.85 17.01
CA TYR A 311 -17.19 6.01 18.35
C TYR A 311 -16.27 5.33 19.35
N LYS A 312 -15.89 6.04 20.41
CA LYS A 312 -15.06 5.53 21.50
C LYS A 312 -15.66 5.90 22.84
N ASN A 313 -15.87 4.90 23.68
CA ASN A 313 -16.30 5.10 25.05
C ASN A 313 -15.22 4.56 26.00
N ASP A 314 -14.49 5.47 26.64
CA ASP A 314 -13.40 5.11 27.54
C ASP A 314 -13.88 4.40 28.82
N TYR A 315 -15.11 4.70 29.28
CA TYR A 315 -15.71 4.05 30.46
C TYR A 315 -16.08 2.60 30.21
N THR A 316 -16.74 2.32 29.09
CA THR A 316 -17.12 0.94 28.72
C THR A 316 -16.00 0.20 27.98
N ARG A 317 -14.90 0.87 27.64
CA ARG A 317 -13.79 0.37 26.85
C ARG A 317 -14.25 -0.26 25.53
N VAL A 318 -15.21 0.40 24.89
CA VAL A 318 -15.77 0.00 23.60
C VAL A 318 -15.31 1.00 22.54
N ILE A 319 -14.83 0.47 21.41
CA ILE A 319 -14.56 1.24 20.20
C ILE A 319 -15.43 0.62 19.09
N TYR A 320 -16.12 1.47 18.35
CA TYR A 320 -16.82 1.07 17.15
C TYR A 320 -16.51 2.05 16.04
N SER A 321 -15.95 1.57 14.94
CA SER A 321 -15.57 2.37 13.78
C SER A 321 -16.00 1.69 12.50
N GLY A 322 -16.15 2.47 11.46
CA GLY A 322 -16.40 1.93 10.14
C GLY A 322 -16.53 2.99 9.08
N ASN A 323 -16.52 2.56 7.84
CA ASN A 323 -16.71 3.41 6.69
C ASN A 323 -17.60 2.74 5.64
N PHE A 324 -18.14 3.58 4.77
CA PHE A 324 -18.77 3.19 3.52
C PHE A 324 -18.26 4.11 2.43
N GLU A 325 -17.79 3.53 1.32
CA GLU A 325 -17.33 4.25 0.13
C GLU A 325 -18.04 3.69 -1.10
N ALA A 326 -18.54 4.58 -1.95
CA ALA A 326 -19.02 4.27 -3.28
C ALA A 326 -18.25 5.10 -4.31
N ARG A 327 -17.78 4.45 -5.36
CA ARG A 327 -16.98 5.06 -6.42
C ARG A 327 -17.46 4.61 -7.79
N HIS A 328 -17.52 5.56 -8.71
CA HIS A 328 -17.67 5.27 -10.14
C HIS A 328 -16.55 5.98 -10.90
N SER A 329 -15.80 5.22 -11.70
CA SER A 329 -14.70 5.75 -12.52
C SER A 329 -14.88 5.30 -13.96
N THR A 330 -14.59 6.19 -14.90
CA THR A 330 -14.45 5.86 -16.32
C THR A 330 -13.05 6.23 -16.79
N SER A 331 -12.46 5.42 -17.65
CA SER A 331 -11.14 5.66 -18.25
C SER A 331 -11.19 5.41 -19.75
N ASN A 332 -10.58 6.33 -20.51
CA ASN A 332 -10.30 6.14 -21.95
C ASN A 332 -8.79 6.01 -22.10
N GLU A 333 -8.33 4.83 -22.46
CA GLU A 333 -6.92 4.51 -22.54
C GLU A 333 -6.49 4.25 -23.98
N LEU A 334 -5.36 4.82 -24.36
CA LEU A 334 -4.59 4.51 -25.54
C LEU A 334 -3.23 4.01 -25.12
N ASN A 335 -2.86 2.83 -25.57
CA ASN A 335 -1.58 2.20 -25.28
C ASN A 335 -0.93 1.82 -26.62
N ASP A 336 0.14 2.52 -26.98
CA ASP A 336 0.96 2.25 -28.15
C ASP A 336 2.28 1.63 -27.71
N GLN A 337 2.59 0.42 -28.17
CA GLN A 337 3.76 -0.33 -27.75
C GLN A 337 4.65 -0.67 -28.95
N VAL A 338 5.92 -0.42 -28.74
CA VAL A 338 7.01 -0.83 -29.64
C VAL A 338 7.85 -1.85 -28.89
N GLY A 339 7.94 -3.06 -29.39
CA GLY A 339 8.70 -4.12 -28.77
C GLY A 339 9.80 -4.65 -29.69
N GLU A 340 10.93 -5.00 -29.12
CA GLU A 340 11.98 -5.79 -29.76
C GLU A 340 12.21 -7.01 -28.86
N GLN A 341 12.03 -8.19 -29.41
CA GLN A 341 12.27 -9.44 -28.72
C GLN A 341 13.63 -10.01 -29.16
N PHE A 342 14.43 -10.35 -28.17
CA PHE A 342 15.77 -10.89 -28.37
C PHE A 342 15.70 -12.40 -28.55
N LEU A 343 15.91 -12.89 -29.77
CA LEU A 343 15.91 -14.30 -30.13
C LEU A 343 17.30 -14.68 -30.68
N ALA A 344 17.73 -15.91 -30.48
CA ALA A 344 19.03 -16.39 -30.98
C ALA A 344 19.09 -16.47 -32.51
N SER A 345 17.96 -16.64 -33.17
CA SER A 345 17.80 -16.70 -34.63
C SER A 345 17.73 -15.32 -35.30
N GLY A 346 17.74 -14.26 -34.52
CA GLY A 346 17.51 -12.87 -34.97
C GLY A 346 16.35 -12.24 -34.24
N ASN A 347 16.42 -10.93 -33.97
CA ASN A 347 15.38 -10.23 -33.21
C ASN A 347 14.09 -10.17 -34.01
N THR A 348 12.95 -10.26 -33.32
CA THR A 348 11.64 -9.93 -33.87
C THR A 348 11.14 -8.64 -33.27
N PHE A 349 10.35 -7.91 -34.04
CA PHE A 349 9.82 -6.61 -33.68
C PHE A 349 8.31 -6.68 -33.56
N THR A 350 7.75 -6.05 -32.54
CA THR A 350 6.31 -6.00 -32.32
C THR A 350 5.81 -4.57 -32.30
N ARG A 351 4.65 -4.35 -32.88
CA ARG A 351 3.86 -3.15 -32.79
C ARG A 351 2.49 -3.51 -32.27
N ARG A 352 2.02 -2.79 -31.24
CA ARG A 352 0.71 -3.02 -30.64
C ARG A 352 0.08 -1.69 -30.29
N ILE A 353 -1.17 -1.50 -30.70
CA ILE A 353 -1.98 -0.36 -30.32
C ILE A 353 -3.26 -0.88 -29.70
N ALA A 354 -3.47 -0.57 -28.43
CA ALA A 354 -4.68 -0.92 -27.70
C ALA A 354 -5.42 0.36 -27.30
N GLN A 355 -6.70 0.40 -27.63
CA GLN A 355 -7.63 1.45 -27.19
C GLN A 355 -8.72 0.82 -26.35
N SER A 356 -9.02 1.39 -25.18
CA SER A 356 -10.09 0.88 -24.35
C SER A 356 -10.85 1.99 -23.65
N HIS A 357 -12.13 1.72 -23.44
CA HIS A 357 -13.01 2.46 -22.55
C HIS A 357 -13.43 1.54 -21.42
N THR A 358 -13.10 1.91 -20.20
CA THR A 358 -13.41 1.12 -19.01
C THR A 358 -14.29 1.95 -18.06
N GLY A 359 -15.38 1.36 -17.59
CA GLY A 359 -16.21 1.90 -16.51
C GLY A 359 -16.21 0.95 -15.32
N ILE A 360 -15.88 1.46 -14.13
CA ILE A 360 -15.82 0.68 -12.88
C ILE A 360 -16.73 1.34 -11.85
N THR A 361 -17.65 0.56 -11.30
CA THR A 361 -18.46 0.94 -10.12
C THR A 361 -18.05 0.04 -8.97
N GLN A 362 -17.66 0.65 -7.86
CA GLN A 362 -17.20 -0.04 -6.65
C GLN A 362 -17.97 0.49 -5.45
N ALA A 363 -18.35 -0.41 -4.56
CA ALA A 363 -18.87 -0.08 -3.23
C ALA A 363 -18.14 -0.94 -2.22
N GLN A 364 -17.65 -0.32 -1.15
CA GLN A 364 -16.94 -1.02 -0.08
C GLN A 364 -17.35 -0.51 1.29
N THR A 365 -17.32 -1.39 2.26
CA THR A 365 -17.58 -1.05 3.65
C THR A 365 -16.67 -1.84 4.57
N HIS A 366 -16.24 -1.19 5.64
CA HIS A 366 -15.41 -1.79 6.68
C HIS A 366 -16.01 -1.42 8.04
N HIS A 367 -16.13 -2.40 8.94
CA HIS A 367 -16.63 -2.21 10.29
C HIS A 367 -15.71 -2.90 11.29
N ASN A 368 -15.37 -2.21 12.36
CA ASN A 368 -14.53 -2.71 13.44
C ASN A 368 -15.22 -2.44 14.78
N PHE A 369 -15.43 -3.50 15.54
CA PHE A 369 -15.93 -3.45 16.91
C PHE A 369 -14.86 -3.99 17.84
N GLU A 370 -14.50 -3.23 18.86
CA GLU A 370 -13.51 -3.62 19.85
C GLU A 370 -14.09 -3.45 21.24
N LYS A 371 -13.98 -4.50 22.07
CA LYS A 371 -14.34 -4.52 23.47
C LYS A 371 -13.16 -5.02 24.31
N ARG A 372 -12.77 -4.24 25.31
CA ARG A 372 -11.70 -4.62 26.25
C ARG A 372 -12.31 -4.86 27.64
N GLY A 373 -12.07 -6.04 28.20
CA GLY A 373 -12.35 -6.36 29.59
C GLY A 373 -11.10 -6.17 30.46
N LYS A 374 -11.13 -6.74 31.67
CA LYS A 374 -9.97 -6.77 32.58
C LYS A 374 -8.91 -7.73 32.08
N ASP A 375 -9.31 -8.95 31.77
CA ASP A 375 -8.43 -10.04 31.38
C ASP A 375 -8.67 -10.52 29.94
N TYR A 376 -9.58 -9.91 29.20
CA TYR A 376 -9.92 -10.31 27.84
C TYR A 376 -10.06 -9.12 26.88
N GLY A 377 -9.83 -9.41 25.62
CA GLY A 377 -10.11 -8.53 24.51
C GLY A 377 -10.89 -9.28 23.43
N LEU A 378 -11.80 -8.57 22.78
CA LEU A 378 -12.55 -9.04 21.62
C LEU A 378 -12.52 -7.97 20.54
N ILE A 379 -12.12 -8.38 19.33
CA ILE A 379 -12.17 -7.54 18.14
C ILE A 379 -12.97 -8.30 17.08
N LEU A 380 -13.96 -7.63 16.51
CA LEU A 380 -14.76 -8.14 15.39
C LEU A 380 -14.60 -7.19 14.23
N LYS A 381 -14.25 -7.73 13.04
CA LYS A 381 -14.08 -6.98 11.82
C LYS A 381 -14.99 -7.56 10.74
N LEU A 382 -15.61 -6.70 9.98
CA LEU A 382 -16.45 -7.05 8.83
C LEU A 382 -16.05 -6.16 7.66
N ASP A 383 -15.64 -6.76 6.57
CA ASP A 383 -15.37 -6.09 5.31
C ASP A 383 -16.29 -6.63 4.23
N ALA A 384 -16.81 -5.75 3.39
CA ALA A 384 -17.53 -6.12 2.19
C ALA A 384 -17.17 -5.20 1.04
N GLU A 385 -16.98 -5.77 -0.14
CA GLU A 385 -16.66 -5.08 -1.38
C GLU A 385 -17.52 -5.62 -2.50
N PHE A 386 -18.06 -4.73 -3.30
CA PHE A 386 -18.70 -5.04 -4.57
C PHE A 386 -18.07 -4.21 -5.67
N GLN A 387 -17.72 -4.86 -6.78
CA GLN A 387 -17.19 -4.20 -7.97
C GLN A 387 -17.93 -4.69 -9.22
N HIS A 388 -18.32 -3.75 -10.06
CA HIS A 388 -18.83 -4.00 -11.38
C HIS A 388 -18.03 -3.21 -12.41
N SER A 389 -17.46 -3.90 -13.40
CA SER A 389 -16.66 -3.29 -14.46
C SER A 389 -17.20 -3.63 -15.83
N ARG A 390 -17.10 -2.67 -16.74
CA ARG A 390 -17.39 -2.81 -18.16
C ARG A 390 -16.21 -2.27 -18.94
N LEU A 391 -15.68 -3.09 -19.84
CA LEU A 391 -14.61 -2.71 -20.75
C LEU A 391 -15.08 -2.92 -22.18
N ARG A 392 -14.76 -1.94 -23.03
CA ARG A 392 -14.81 -2.04 -24.48
C ARG A 392 -13.45 -1.63 -25.03
N GLY A 393 -12.88 -2.44 -25.91
CA GLY A 393 -11.55 -2.16 -26.41
C GLY A 393 -11.31 -2.75 -27.79
N THR A 394 -10.30 -2.19 -28.44
CA THR A 394 -9.71 -2.70 -29.66
C THR A 394 -8.22 -2.81 -29.47
N ASP A 395 -7.65 -3.95 -29.80
CA ASP A 395 -6.23 -4.24 -29.70
C ASP A 395 -5.75 -4.72 -31.07
N VAL A 396 -4.80 -4.02 -31.65
CA VAL A 396 -4.16 -4.37 -32.92
C VAL A 396 -2.69 -4.59 -32.66
N ALA A 397 -2.18 -5.76 -33.02
CA ALA A 397 -0.77 -6.08 -32.87
C ALA A 397 -0.23 -6.75 -34.13
N ALA A 398 1.04 -6.53 -34.42
CA ALA A 398 1.77 -7.25 -35.46
C ALA A 398 3.18 -7.59 -35.00
N THR A 399 3.67 -8.74 -35.41
CA THR A 399 5.04 -9.20 -35.21
C THR A 399 5.75 -9.19 -36.56
N PHE A 400 6.94 -8.62 -36.61
CA PHE A 400 7.73 -8.43 -37.81
C PHE A 400 9.09 -9.16 -37.71
N ALA A 401 9.56 -9.68 -38.85
CA ALA A 401 10.87 -10.30 -38.98
C ALA A 401 12.02 -9.27 -39.03
N ALA A 402 11.73 -8.01 -39.41
CA ALA A 402 12.66 -6.89 -39.44
C ALA A 402 12.04 -5.67 -38.78
N ASP A 403 12.86 -4.66 -38.40
CA ASP A 403 12.36 -3.46 -37.76
C ASP A 403 11.47 -2.65 -38.72
N PRO A 404 10.16 -2.51 -38.43
CA PRO A 404 9.24 -1.75 -39.26
C PRO A 404 9.34 -0.23 -39.06
N GLN A 405 10.16 0.27 -38.10
CA GLN A 405 10.24 1.68 -37.70
C GLN A 405 10.47 2.65 -38.88
N PRO A 406 11.31 2.36 -39.87
CA PRO A 406 11.48 3.25 -41.00
C PRO A 406 10.21 3.50 -41.82
N LEU A 407 9.23 2.59 -41.73
CA LEU A 407 7.93 2.65 -42.43
C LEU A 407 6.81 3.23 -41.54
N LEU A 408 7.02 3.28 -40.22
CA LEU A 408 6.00 3.62 -39.23
C LEU A 408 6.42 4.86 -38.43
N THR A 409 6.40 6.03 -39.08
CA THR A 409 6.89 7.28 -38.47
C THR A 409 5.87 8.01 -37.59
N ASP A 410 4.58 7.64 -37.65
CA ASP A 410 3.50 8.32 -36.92
C ASP A 410 2.57 7.29 -36.25
N GLY A 411 2.39 7.40 -34.92
CA GLY A 411 1.60 6.45 -34.12
C GLY A 411 0.09 6.44 -34.43
N ALA A 412 -0.50 7.61 -34.78
CA ALA A 412 -1.90 7.69 -35.16
C ALA A 412 -2.17 7.00 -36.50
N PHE A 413 -1.22 7.11 -37.41
CA PHE A 413 -1.25 6.47 -38.72
C PHE A 413 -1.10 4.95 -38.65
N MET A 414 -0.44 4.41 -37.64
CA MET A 414 -0.26 2.97 -37.43
C MET A 414 -1.57 2.21 -37.26
N LEU A 415 -2.52 2.78 -36.50
CA LEU A 415 -3.79 2.12 -36.25
C LEU A 415 -4.58 1.95 -37.55
N ASP A 416 -4.54 2.93 -38.41
CA ASP A 416 -5.23 2.91 -39.71
C ASP A 416 -4.54 1.96 -40.69
N ILE A 417 -3.21 1.92 -40.71
CA ILE A 417 -2.44 1.00 -41.57
C ILE A 417 -2.61 -0.45 -41.12
N LEU A 418 -2.57 -0.73 -39.84
CA LEU A 418 -2.74 -2.10 -39.33
C LEU A 418 -4.19 -2.61 -39.48
N LYS A 419 -5.17 -1.72 -39.61
CA LYS A 419 -6.57 -2.04 -39.86
C LYS A 419 -6.93 -2.08 -41.36
N SER A 420 -6.25 -1.25 -42.18
CA SER A 420 -6.60 -1.10 -43.60
C SER A 420 -5.83 -2.08 -44.50
N THR A 421 -6.54 -2.80 -45.35
CA THR A 421 -5.98 -3.55 -46.44
C THR A 421 -6.04 -2.73 -47.72
N GLY A 422 -4.95 -2.68 -48.51
CA GLY A 422 -5.01 -2.13 -49.85
C GLY A 422 -4.23 -0.83 -50.12
N THR A 423 -3.43 -0.31 -49.21
CA THR A 423 -2.49 0.77 -49.49
C THR A 423 -1.09 0.21 -49.79
N ASN A 424 -0.30 0.86 -50.67
CA ASN A 424 1.08 0.43 -50.96
C ASN A 424 1.96 0.29 -49.70
N ARG A 425 1.70 1.07 -48.68
CA ARG A 425 2.42 1.03 -47.38
C ARG A 425 1.96 -0.15 -46.55
N ALA A 426 0.66 -0.49 -46.56
CA ALA A 426 0.15 -1.69 -45.94
C ALA A 426 0.75 -2.95 -46.52
N HIS A 427 0.88 -3.02 -47.86
CA HIS A 427 1.52 -4.15 -48.53
C HIS A 427 3.00 -4.32 -48.19
N LEU A 428 3.74 -3.20 -48.00
CA LEU A 428 5.14 -3.25 -47.56
C LEU A 428 5.23 -3.77 -46.11
N LEU A 429 4.34 -3.35 -45.24
CA LEU A 429 4.30 -3.85 -43.85
C LEU A 429 3.89 -5.31 -43.79
N ASP A 430 2.91 -5.71 -44.58
CA ASP A 430 2.44 -7.08 -44.71
C ASP A 430 3.55 -8.03 -45.20
N SER A 431 4.40 -7.56 -46.11
CA SER A 431 5.56 -8.36 -46.58
C SER A 431 6.62 -8.64 -45.49
N LEU A 432 6.69 -7.81 -44.44
CA LEU A 432 7.60 -7.97 -43.31
C LEU A 432 6.93 -8.66 -42.13
N ALA A 433 5.61 -8.74 -42.07
CA ALA A 433 4.86 -9.23 -40.91
C ALA A 433 4.86 -10.76 -40.88
N ILE A 434 5.26 -11.34 -39.75
CA ILE A 434 5.09 -12.77 -39.45
C ILE A 434 3.63 -13.08 -39.17
N ASN A 435 3.00 -12.26 -38.33
CA ASN A 435 1.58 -12.34 -37.98
C ASN A 435 1.00 -10.97 -37.61
N ARG A 436 -0.31 -10.89 -37.71
CA ARG A 436 -1.07 -9.71 -37.28
C ARG A 436 -2.33 -10.17 -36.53
N THR A 437 -2.66 -9.50 -35.45
CA THR A 437 -3.88 -9.73 -34.68
C THR A 437 -4.73 -8.47 -34.59
N LEU A 438 -6.04 -8.65 -34.70
CA LEU A 438 -7.05 -7.64 -34.41
C LEU A 438 -8.03 -8.25 -33.40
N ILE A 439 -8.13 -7.65 -32.23
CA ILE A 439 -9.04 -8.08 -31.17
C ILE A 439 -10.00 -6.93 -30.86
N GLN A 440 -11.29 -7.16 -31.00
CA GLN A 440 -12.32 -6.28 -30.45
C GLN A 440 -12.93 -7.00 -29.26
N GLN A 441 -13.05 -6.31 -28.13
CA GLN A 441 -13.48 -6.94 -26.88
C GLN A 441 -14.57 -6.11 -26.17
N ARG A 442 -15.52 -6.83 -25.58
CA ARG A 442 -16.51 -6.29 -24.66
C ARG A 442 -16.59 -7.22 -23.44
N LEU A 443 -15.99 -6.79 -22.35
CA LEU A 443 -15.95 -7.52 -21.08
C LEU A 443 -16.88 -6.86 -20.06
N THR A 444 -17.70 -7.67 -19.39
CA THR A 444 -18.47 -7.27 -18.22
C THR A 444 -18.09 -8.20 -17.08
N GLN A 445 -17.69 -7.64 -15.96
CA GLN A 445 -17.27 -8.38 -14.78
C GLN A 445 -17.99 -7.85 -13.55
N SER A 446 -18.49 -8.74 -12.71
CA SER A 446 -19.05 -8.44 -11.41
C SER A 446 -18.35 -9.29 -10.36
N GLN A 447 -17.93 -8.67 -9.27
CA GLN A 447 -17.25 -9.33 -8.17
C GLN A 447 -17.81 -8.81 -6.83
N GLY A 448 -18.11 -9.75 -5.93
CA GLY A 448 -18.43 -9.49 -4.55
C GLY A 448 -17.45 -10.21 -3.62
N LYS A 449 -16.97 -9.53 -2.60
CA LYS A 449 -16.11 -10.10 -1.55
C LYS A 449 -16.67 -9.73 -0.19
N GLY A 450 -16.58 -10.67 0.76
CA GLY A 450 -16.92 -10.42 2.16
C GLY A 450 -15.94 -11.14 3.06
N THR A 451 -15.51 -10.50 4.14
CA THR A 451 -14.67 -11.11 5.16
C THR A 451 -15.19 -10.80 6.55
N PHE A 452 -15.14 -11.80 7.42
CA PHE A 452 -15.40 -11.65 8.83
C PHE A 452 -14.22 -12.20 9.61
N GLU A 453 -13.73 -11.42 10.57
CA GLU A 453 -12.63 -11.78 11.46
C GLU A 453 -13.06 -11.55 12.91
N ALA A 454 -12.80 -12.50 13.76
CA ALA A 454 -13.02 -12.42 15.19
C ALA A 454 -11.73 -12.78 15.93
N ASP A 455 -11.17 -11.80 16.65
CA ASP A 455 -9.97 -11.98 17.47
C ASP A 455 -10.35 -11.96 18.93
N PHE A 456 -9.94 -12.97 19.66
CA PHE A 456 -10.16 -13.11 21.09
C PHE A 456 -8.84 -13.32 21.82
N GLY A 457 -8.62 -12.59 22.89
CA GLY A 457 -7.49 -12.78 23.78
C GLY A 457 -7.93 -12.92 25.22
N TYR A 458 -7.33 -13.86 25.93
CA TYR A 458 -7.52 -14.05 27.34
C TYR A 458 -6.18 -14.41 28.00
N LYS A 459 -5.64 -13.49 28.82
CA LYS A 459 -4.30 -13.63 29.42
C LYS A 459 -3.24 -13.94 28.34
N ASP A 460 -2.62 -15.11 28.41
CA ASP A 460 -1.54 -15.53 27.51
C ASP A 460 -2.03 -16.32 26.28
N LEU A 461 -3.35 -16.50 26.16
CA LEU A 461 -3.99 -17.15 25.03
C LEU A 461 -4.53 -16.14 24.04
N GLU A 462 -4.21 -16.29 22.78
CA GLU A 462 -4.82 -15.59 21.65
C GLU A 462 -5.47 -16.60 20.73
N ALA A 463 -6.65 -16.30 20.23
CA ALA A 463 -7.33 -17.09 19.23
C ALA A 463 -7.97 -16.15 18.21
N SER A 464 -7.89 -16.50 16.94
CA SER A 464 -8.59 -15.78 15.87
C SER A 464 -9.30 -16.74 14.94
N ALA A 465 -10.46 -16.28 14.44
CA ALA A 465 -11.24 -16.97 13.43
C ALA A 465 -11.50 -16.00 12.28
N TYR A 466 -11.26 -16.46 11.07
CA TYR A 466 -11.47 -15.70 9.85
C TYR A 466 -12.32 -16.50 8.88
N VAL A 467 -13.29 -15.84 8.27
CA VAL A 467 -14.10 -16.37 7.16
C VAL A 467 -14.07 -15.38 6.02
N GLY A 468 -13.69 -15.83 4.84
CA GLY A 468 -13.70 -15.05 3.61
C GLY A 468 -14.57 -15.70 2.54
N MET A 469 -15.32 -14.89 1.80
CA MET A 469 -16.11 -15.32 0.65
C MET A 469 -15.86 -14.36 -0.52
N ALA A 470 -15.66 -14.91 -1.70
CA ALA A 470 -15.61 -14.16 -2.94
C ALA A 470 -16.50 -14.84 -3.99
N LEU A 471 -17.24 -14.02 -4.72
CA LEU A 471 -18.10 -14.44 -5.83
C LEU A 471 -17.76 -13.57 -7.02
N SER A 472 -17.58 -14.15 -8.21
CA SER A 472 -17.43 -13.37 -9.42
C SER A 472 -18.18 -14.00 -10.60
N SER A 473 -18.53 -13.14 -11.56
CA SER A 473 -19.15 -13.54 -12.81
C SER A 473 -18.63 -12.65 -13.93
N ASP A 474 -18.16 -13.26 -14.99
CA ASP A 474 -17.58 -12.60 -16.14
C ASP A 474 -18.34 -12.98 -17.41
N LYS A 475 -18.51 -12.00 -18.31
CA LYS A 475 -19.00 -12.18 -19.68
C LYS A 475 -18.04 -11.45 -20.61
N ASP A 476 -17.37 -12.18 -21.47
CA ASP A 476 -16.38 -11.67 -22.41
C ASP A 476 -16.74 -12.02 -23.84
N PHE A 477 -16.97 -11.00 -24.65
CA PHE A 477 -17.21 -11.11 -26.08
C PHE A 477 -15.98 -10.61 -26.82
N GLN A 478 -15.49 -11.40 -27.78
CA GLN A 478 -14.33 -11.07 -28.57
C GLN A 478 -14.51 -11.41 -30.03
N HIS A 479 -14.25 -10.44 -30.90
CA HIS A 479 -13.92 -10.73 -32.31
C HIS A 479 -12.38 -10.77 -32.37
N TYR A 480 -11.83 -11.91 -32.66
CA TYR A 480 -10.41 -12.18 -32.76
C TYR A 480 -10.04 -12.56 -34.18
N LEU A 481 -9.23 -11.82 -34.86
CA LEU A 481 -8.65 -12.12 -36.16
C LEU A 481 -7.15 -12.34 -36.00
N LEU A 482 -6.65 -13.46 -36.44
CA LEU A 482 -5.23 -13.75 -36.60
C LEU A 482 -4.95 -13.95 -38.09
N ASP A 483 -4.04 -13.19 -38.61
CA ASP A 483 -3.66 -13.15 -40.02
C ASP A 483 -2.16 -13.35 -40.20
N TYR A 484 -1.77 -14.03 -41.26
CA TYR A 484 -0.39 -14.33 -41.65
C TYR A 484 -0.08 -13.74 -43.02
N PRO A 485 0.15 -12.41 -43.12
CA PRO A 485 0.20 -11.71 -44.40
C PRO A 485 1.27 -12.21 -45.37
N ALA A 486 2.44 -12.61 -44.87
CA ALA A 486 3.58 -13.09 -45.66
C ALA A 486 3.54 -14.62 -45.91
N GLY A 487 2.60 -15.33 -45.33
CA GLY A 487 2.56 -16.78 -45.33
C GLY A 487 1.42 -17.37 -46.16
N SER A 488 1.50 -18.69 -46.38
CA SER A 488 0.41 -19.47 -46.98
C SER A 488 -0.64 -19.97 -45.96
N THR A 489 -0.46 -19.64 -44.68
CA THR A 489 -1.39 -20.03 -43.61
C THR A 489 -2.66 -19.21 -43.72
N PRO A 490 -3.85 -19.84 -43.78
CA PRO A 490 -5.10 -19.11 -43.83
C PRO A 490 -5.31 -18.25 -42.56
N SER A 491 -6.00 -17.13 -42.73
CA SER A 491 -6.42 -16.29 -41.59
C SER A 491 -7.39 -17.05 -40.69
N ASP A 492 -7.26 -16.84 -39.34
CA ASP A 492 -8.14 -17.48 -38.35
C ASP A 492 -9.01 -16.37 -37.70
N PHE A 493 -10.29 -16.37 -38.09
CA PHE A 493 -11.28 -15.50 -37.45
C PHE A 493 -12.07 -16.28 -36.41
N ARG A 494 -12.19 -15.71 -35.22
CA ARG A 494 -12.92 -16.29 -34.08
C ARG A 494 -13.88 -15.28 -33.49
N ASN A 495 -15.15 -15.57 -33.51
CA ASN A 495 -16.17 -14.87 -32.75
C ASN A 495 -16.37 -15.64 -31.43
N ARG A 496 -15.91 -15.08 -30.32
CA ARG A 496 -15.83 -15.75 -29.02
C ARG A 496 -16.80 -15.14 -28.03
N TYR A 497 -17.44 -15.99 -27.27
CA TYR A 497 -18.16 -15.64 -26.07
C TYR A 497 -17.69 -16.53 -24.92
N ALA A 498 -17.06 -15.93 -23.96
CA ALA A 498 -16.65 -16.63 -22.75
C ALA A 498 -17.46 -16.16 -21.54
N HIS A 499 -17.81 -17.08 -20.67
CA HIS A 499 -18.45 -16.75 -19.40
C HIS A 499 -17.97 -17.64 -18.27
N THR A 500 -17.95 -17.07 -17.06
CA THR A 500 -17.61 -17.78 -15.83
C THR A 500 -18.82 -17.76 -14.90
N SER A 501 -19.36 -18.93 -14.55
CA SER A 501 -20.47 -19.05 -13.59
C SER A 501 -20.68 -20.53 -13.18
N PRO A 502 -20.60 -20.89 -11.88
CA PRO A 502 -20.14 -20.05 -10.79
C PRO A 502 -18.63 -19.83 -10.80
N ASN A 503 -18.18 -18.74 -10.18
CA ASN A 503 -16.83 -18.54 -9.75
C ASN A 503 -16.88 -18.07 -8.30
N SER A 504 -16.59 -18.97 -7.39
CA SER A 504 -16.73 -18.74 -5.95
C SER A 504 -15.52 -19.25 -5.20
N SER A 505 -15.09 -18.51 -4.22
CA SER A 505 -14.06 -18.90 -3.27
C SER A 505 -14.59 -18.69 -1.86
N VAL A 506 -14.45 -19.70 -1.01
CA VAL A 506 -14.73 -19.59 0.43
C VAL A 506 -13.50 -20.05 1.16
N SER A 507 -13.02 -19.26 2.10
CA SER A 507 -11.88 -19.60 2.95
C SER A 507 -12.23 -19.42 4.42
N TYR A 508 -11.71 -20.27 5.27
CA TYR A 508 -11.77 -20.12 6.71
C TYR A 508 -10.44 -20.48 7.34
N THR A 509 -10.06 -19.66 8.32
CA THR A 509 -8.83 -19.83 9.09
C THR A 509 -9.16 -19.81 10.57
N PHE A 510 -8.56 -20.69 11.31
CA PHE A 510 -8.50 -20.66 12.75
C PHE A 510 -7.04 -20.60 13.17
N ASP A 511 -6.68 -19.66 14.04
CA ASP A 511 -5.34 -19.47 14.58
C ASP A 511 -5.41 -19.43 16.11
N SER A 512 -4.46 -20.09 16.76
CA SER A 512 -4.36 -20.05 18.23
C SER A 512 -2.91 -19.94 18.64
N LYS A 513 -2.61 -19.05 19.57
CA LYS A 513 -1.27 -18.80 20.13
C LYS A 513 -1.29 -18.89 21.63
N TYR A 514 -0.25 -19.44 22.21
CA TYR A 514 -0.02 -19.45 23.65
C TYR A 514 1.40 -19.00 23.99
N HIS A 515 1.52 -18.13 25.00
CA HIS A 515 2.79 -17.53 25.42
C HIS A 515 3.27 -18.11 26.74
N PHE A 516 4.48 -18.64 26.73
CA PHE A 516 5.17 -19.14 27.92
C PHE A 516 6.30 -18.17 28.27
N TYR A 517 6.31 -17.72 29.50
CA TYR A 517 7.38 -16.88 30.05
C TYR A 517 8.35 -17.72 30.85
N LEU A 518 9.56 -17.87 30.33
CA LEU A 518 10.61 -18.70 30.90
C LEU A 518 11.63 -17.81 31.66
N PRO A 519 12.39 -18.40 32.60
CA PRO A 519 13.44 -17.66 33.30
C PRO A 519 14.43 -16.98 32.38
N ARG A 520 15.15 -15.96 32.91
CA ARG A 520 16.20 -15.22 32.21
C ARG A 520 15.70 -14.40 31.00
N LYS A 521 14.49 -13.86 31.06
CA LYS A 521 13.86 -13.04 30.00
C LYS A 521 13.75 -13.79 28.66
N VAL A 522 13.32 -15.03 28.71
CA VAL A 522 13.02 -15.84 27.54
C VAL A 522 11.51 -15.99 27.41
N ARG A 523 10.97 -15.75 26.23
CA ARG A 523 9.57 -16.02 25.87
C ARG A 523 9.53 -17.08 24.78
N LEU A 524 8.76 -18.14 25.01
CA LEU A 524 8.40 -19.12 24.00
C LEU A 524 6.94 -18.91 23.62
N THR A 525 6.65 -18.77 22.35
CA THR A 525 5.29 -18.73 21.81
C THR A 525 5.08 -19.95 20.93
N THR A 526 4.04 -20.70 21.19
CA THR A 526 3.56 -21.76 20.32
C THR A 526 2.35 -21.26 19.55
N GLN A 527 2.25 -21.62 18.28
CA GLN A 527 1.12 -21.26 17.44
C GLN A 527 0.70 -22.44 16.59
N TYR A 528 -0.60 -22.65 16.49
CA TYR A 528 -1.20 -23.53 15.51
C TYR A 528 -2.21 -22.74 14.68
N ALA A 529 -2.11 -22.84 13.35
CA ALA A 529 -3.10 -22.30 12.44
C ALA A 529 -3.60 -23.36 11.47
N PHE A 530 -4.89 -23.34 11.20
CA PHE A 530 -5.57 -24.17 10.22
C PHE A 530 -6.27 -23.29 9.21
N THR A 531 -5.99 -23.47 7.92
CA THR A 531 -6.64 -22.77 6.83
C THR A 531 -7.17 -23.77 5.81
N GLN A 532 -8.41 -23.60 5.40
CA GLN A 532 -8.99 -24.33 4.27
C GLN A 532 -9.68 -23.35 3.32
N SER A 533 -9.47 -23.56 2.03
CA SER A 533 -10.21 -22.85 0.96
C SER A 533 -10.99 -23.85 0.11
N LEU A 534 -12.05 -23.34 -0.50
CA LEU A 534 -12.87 -24.02 -1.50
C LEU A 534 -13.06 -23.07 -2.68
N ASP A 535 -12.35 -23.35 -3.78
CA ASP A 535 -12.42 -22.55 -4.98
C ASP A 535 -13.14 -23.34 -6.06
N ASN A 536 -14.28 -22.86 -6.51
CA ASN A 536 -15.10 -23.47 -7.53
C ASN A 536 -15.21 -22.55 -8.72
N LYS A 537 -14.78 -23.02 -9.89
CA LYS A 537 -14.85 -22.27 -11.15
C LYS A 537 -15.40 -23.11 -12.26
N ASN A 538 -16.34 -22.54 -12.98
CA ASN A 538 -16.86 -23.10 -14.23
C ASN A 538 -16.70 -22.04 -15.31
N TYR A 539 -15.82 -22.31 -16.26
CA TYR A 539 -15.49 -21.44 -17.40
C TYR A 539 -15.93 -22.12 -18.69
N ALA A 540 -16.77 -21.46 -19.45
CA ALA A 540 -17.20 -21.92 -20.76
C ALA A 540 -16.80 -20.89 -21.82
N LEU A 541 -16.16 -21.38 -22.89
CA LEU A 541 -15.77 -20.63 -24.07
C LEU A 541 -16.59 -21.13 -25.27
N HIS A 542 -17.29 -20.23 -25.92
CA HIS A 542 -18.09 -20.53 -27.12
C HIS A 542 -17.46 -19.87 -28.34
N ARG A 543 -17.39 -20.62 -29.42
CA ARG A 543 -16.95 -20.24 -30.78
C ARG A 543 -18.19 -19.99 -31.64
N LEU A 544 -18.70 -18.75 -31.55
CA LEU A 544 -19.89 -18.34 -32.30
C LEU A 544 -19.67 -18.37 -33.81
N ASP A 545 -18.44 -18.21 -34.28
CA ASP A 545 -18.01 -18.29 -35.67
C ASP A 545 -18.27 -19.66 -36.33
N ARG A 546 -18.60 -20.69 -35.55
CA ARG A 546 -19.01 -22.00 -36.07
C ARG A 546 -20.47 -22.02 -36.55
N LEU A 547 -21.24 -20.98 -36.26
CA LEU A 547 -22.60 -20.82 -36.73
C LEU A 547 -22.64 -20.09 -38.08
N GLU A 548 -23.59 -20.45 -38.91
CA GLU A 548 -23.85 -19.76 -40.18
C GLU A 548 -24.22 -18.29 -39.91
N GLY A 549 -23.61 -17.37 -40.67
CA GLY A 549 -23.79 -15.91 -40.48
C GLY A 549 -23.09 -15.28 -39.28
N TRP A 550 -22.27 -16.06 -38.52
CA TRP A 550 -21.50 -15.56 -37.34
C TRP A 550 -20.00 -15.55 -37.60
N GLY A 551 -19.52 -15.94 -38.74
CA GLY A 551 -18.11 -15.95 -39.14
C GLY A 551 -17.78 -14.91 -40.21
N GLY A 552 -16.64 -14.26 -40.15
CA GLY A 552 -16.13 -13.33 -41.16
C GLY A 552 -16.90 -12.01 -41.26
N GLN A 553 -17.18 -11.55 -42.48
CA GLN A 553 -17.79 -10.23 -42.75
C GLN A 553 -19.27 -10.09 -42.36
N GLU A 554 -19.97 -11.19 -42.26
CA GLU A 554 -21.40 -11.22 -41.90
C GLU A 554 -21.66 -11.32 -40.39
N THR A 555 -20.57 -11.25 -39.60
CA THR A 555 -20.66 -11.39 -38.17
C THR A 555 -21.51 -10.28 -37.54
N PRO A 556 -22.51 -10.59 -36.67
CA PRO A 556 -23.25 -9.60 -35.93
C PRO A 556 -22.37 -8.73 -35.01
N ASP A 557 -22.90 -7.59 -34.61
CA ASP A 557 -22.20 -6.66 -33.71
C ASP A 557 -21.69 -7.33 -32.44
N LEU A 558 -20.52 -6.92 -32.01
CA LEU A 558 -19.86 -7.44 -30.81
C LEU A 558 -20.76 -7.31 -29.57
N GLY A 559 -21.00 -8.44 -28.92
CA GLY A 559 -21.85 -8.52 -27.71
C GLY A 559 -23.26 -9.03 -28.00
N MET A 560 -23.59 -9.40 -29.22
CA MET A 560 -24.80 -10.11 -29.54
C MET A 560 -24.66 -11.62 -29.31
N LEU A 561 -25.77 -12.27 -29.02
CA LEU A 561 -25.89 -13.73 -28.91
C LEU A 561 -27.05 -14.18 -29.79
N PRO A 562 -27.00 -15.41 -30.32
CA PRO A 562 -28.13 -15.98 -31.01
C PRO A 562 -29.41 -16.02 -30.15
N SER A 563 -30.57 -15.96 -30.83
CA SER A 563 -31.88 -15.80 -30.13
C SER A 563 -32.34 -17.05 -29.38
N THR A 564 -31.81 -18.23 -29.71
CA THR A 564 -32.15 -19.52 -29.09
C THR A 564 -31.02 -20.00 -28.19
N ALA A 565 -31.34 -20.45 -26.96
CA ALA A 565 -30.30 -20.87 -25.97
C ALA A 565 -29.74 -22.30 -26.26
N GLU A 566 -30.36 -23.07 -27.11
CA GLU A 566 -29.95 -24.47 -27.40
C GLU A 566 -28.58 -24.57 -28.08
N TRP A 567 -28.17 -23.54 -28.86
CA TRP A 567 -26.90 -23.49 -29.53
C TRP A 567 -25.71 -23.42 -28.51
N LEU A 568 -25.93 -22.96 -27.29
CA LEU A 568 -24.89 -22.86 -26.26
C LEU A 568 -24.34 -24.24 -25.85
N ARG A 569 -25.03 -25.31 -26.13
CA ARG A 569 -24.67 -26.65 -25.63
C ARG A 569 -23.93 -27.56 -26.61
N SER A 570 -24.16 -27.50 -27.89
CA SER A 570 -23.70 -28.55 -28.81
C SER A 570 -22.79 -28.09 -29.93
N GLU A 571 -23.01 -26.95 -30.56
CA GLU A 571 -22.30 -26.55 -31.76
C GLU A 571 -21.15 -25.57 -31.52
N THR A 572 -21.31 -24.66 -30.60
CA THR A 572 -20.36 -23.57 -30.35
C THR A 572 -19.37 -23.82 -29.23
N LEU A 573 -19.67 -24.70 -28.27
CA LEU A 573 -18.80 -24.93 -27.11
C LEU A 573 -17.40 -25.38 -27.57
N ASP A 574 -16.39 -24.61 -27.15
CA ASP A 574 -15.00 -24.98 -27.30
C ASP A 574 -14.58 -25.84 -26.10
N ASP A 575 -14.87 -27.13 -26.20
CA ASP A 575 -14.62 -28.10 -25.14
C ASP A 575 -13.15 -28.19 -24.78
N GLU A 576 -12.24 -27.95 -25.71
CA GLU A 576 -10.80 -27.97 -25.46
C GLU A 576 -10.31 -26.82 -24.61
N ASN A 577 -11.05 -25.71 -24.56
CA ASN A 577 -10.69 -24.53 -23.76
C ASN A 577 -11.71 -24.20 -22.65
N SER A 578 -12.79 -25.00 -22.56
CA SER A 578 -13.78 -24.90 -21.47
C SER A 578 -13.43 -25.88 -20.36
N PHE A 579 -13.55 -25.45 -19.12
CA PHE A 579 -13.18 -26.26 -17.97
C PHE A 579 -14.01 -25.95 -16.74
N ARG A 580 -14.05 -26.94 -15.85
CA ARG A 580 -14.57 -26.83 -14.50
C ARG A 580 -13.57 -27.39 -13.53
N TYR A 581 -13.38 -26.72 -12.39
CA TYR A 581 -12.60 -27.26 -11.31
C TYR A 581 -13.19 -26.95 -9.94
N LEU A 582 -12.85 -27.82 -8.99
CA LEU A 582 -13.01 -27.60 -7.57
C LEU A 582 -11.65 -27.82 -6.91
N TYR A 583 -11.07 -26.73 -6.39
CA TYR A 583 -9.77 -26.74 -5.72
C TYR A 583 -9.95 -26.58 -4.21
N ARG A 584 -9.33 -27.44 -3.46
CA ARG A 584 -9.49 -27.57 -2.01
C ARG A 584 -8.14 -27.69 -1.32
N PRO A 585 -7.40 -26.60 -1.14
CA PRO A 585 -6.19 -26.59 -0.34
C PRO A 585 -6.53 -26.57 1.16
N ILE A 586 -5.77 -27.33 1.95
CA ILE A 586 -5.74 -27.29 3.40
C ILE A 586 -4.31 -27.00 3.79
N THR A 587 -4.10 -26.00 4.65
CA THR A 587 -2.80 -25.67 5.22
C THR A 587 -2.90 -25.77 6.74
N GLN A 588 -1.94 -26.44 7.35
CA GLN A 588 -1.77 -26.52 8.80
C GLN A 588 -0.38 -26.03 9.15
N ASP A 589 -0.33 -25.03 9.98
CA ASP A 589 0.88 -24.37 10.40
C ASP A 589 1.12 -24.64 11.88
N PHE A 590 2.28 -25.16 12.19
CA PHE A 590 2.77 -25.25 13.55
C PHE A 590 4.03 -24.44 13.68
N SER A 591 4.04 -23.46 14.59
CA SER A 591 5.22 -22.64 14.79
C SER A 591 5.66 -22.55 16.26
N LEU A 592 6.96 -22.43 16.40
CA LEU A 592 7.66 -22.15 17.65
C LEU A 592 8.42 -20.84 17.49
N ASN A 593 8.17 -19.91 18.38
CA ASN A 593 8.83 -18.63 18.40
C ASN A 593 9.55 -18.47 19.74
N LEU A 594 10.88 -18.50 19.70
CA LEU A 594 11.74 -18.31 20.85
C LEU A 594 12.35 -16.91 20.79
N ARG A 595 12.10 -16.12 21.81
CA ARG A 595 12.66 -14.77 21.97
C ARG A 595 13.50 -14.69 23.22
N LYS A 596 14.70 -14.12 23.09
CA LYS A 596 15.63 -13.88 24.18
C LYS A 596 16.02 -12.43 24.23
N HIS A 597 15.83 -11.78 25.37
CA HIS A 597 16.37 -10.45 25.67
C HIS A 597 17.62 -10.59 26.54
N TRP A 598 18.76 -10.01 26.10
CA TRP A 598 19.97 -9.91 26.91
C TRP A 598 20.03 -8.59 27.66
N ILE A 599 19.67 -7.51 26.94
CA ILE A 599 19.62 -6.16 27.49
C ILE A 599 18.23 -5.61 27.19
N GLN A 600 17.57 -5.11 28.21
CA GLN A 600 16.27 -4.48 28.07
C GLN A 600 16.14 -3.44 29.18
N ASN A 601 16.34 -2.18 28.79
CA ASN A 601 16.10 -1.00 29.61
C ASN A 601 15.63 0.15 28.71
N ASP A 602 15.30 1.30 29.28
CA ASP A 602 14.76 2.45 28.55
C ASP A 602 15.69 3.02 27.47
N SER A 603 16.99 2.72 27.58
CA SER A 603 18.01 3.26 26.66
C SER A 603 18.57 2.23 25.71
N MET A 604 18.51 0.95 26.03
CA MET A 604 19.14 -0.10 25.22
C MET A 604 18.33 -1.39 25.22
N GLU A 605 18.20 -1.98 24.06
CA GLU A 605 17.62 -3.30 23.88
C GLU A 605 18.51 -4.15 22.96
N LEU A 606 18.82 -5.37 23.38
CA LEU A 606 19.45 -6.39 22.55
C LEU A 606 18.63 -7.67 22.67
N ARG A 607 18.05 -8.11 21.57
CA ARG A 607 17.27 -9.34 21.52
C ARG A 607 17.58 -10.20 20.31
N ALA A 608 17.45 -11.49 20.45
CA ALA A 608 17.37 -12.42 19.33
C ALA A 608 16.01 -13.09 19.31
N PHE A 609 15.66 -13.52 18.13
CA PHE A 609 14.40 -14.13 17.79
C PHE A 609 14.67 -15.31 16.87
N VAL A 610 14.12 -16.47 17.20
CA VAL A 610 14.15 -17.67 16.38
C VAL A 610 12.72 -18.10 16.17
N TYR A 611 12.27 -18.05 14.92
CA TYR A 611 10.96 -18.52 14.52
C TYR A 611 11.11 -19.74 13.63
N LEU A 612 10.49 -20.82 14.01
CA LEU A 612 10.50 -22.10 13.30
C LEU A 612 9.06 -22.42 12.93
N LEU A 613 8.76 -22.36 11.63
CA LEU A 613 7.46 -22.70 11.09
C LEU A 613 7.56 -24.02 10.32
N THR A 614 6.70 -24.94 10.65
CA THR A 614 6.43 -26.14 9.85
C THR A 614 5.04 -25.99 9.27
N GLU A 615 4.97 -25.92 7.96
CA GLU A 615 3.73 -25.83 7.19
C GLU A 615 3.46 -27.19 6.54
N TRP A 616 2.30 -27.73 6.80
CA TRP A 616 1.81 -28.92 6.13
C TRP A 616 0.65 -28.51 5.22
N GLN A 617 0.88 -28.64 3.90
CA GLN A 617 -0.09 -28.28 2.87
C GLN A 617 -0.60 -29.53 2.16
N ARG A 618 -1.91 -29.70 2.13
CA ARG A 618 -2.61 -30.71 1.35
C ARG A 618 -3.47 -30.01 0.29
N GLN A 619 -3.18 -30.29 -0.96
CA GLN A 619 -3.91 -29.73 -2.10
C GLN A 619 -4.70 -30.85 -2.78
N ARG A 620 -5.96 -30.56 -3.12
CA ARG A 620 -6.79 -31.42 -3.95
C ARG A 620 -7.46 -30.58 -5.03
N LEU A 621 -7.23 -30.95 -6.29
CA LEU A 621 -7.84 -30.37 -7.46
C LEU A 621 -8.66 -31.45 -8.18
N ASP A 622 -9.96 -31.26 -8.25
CA ASP A 622 -10.88 -32.02 -9.10
C ASP A 622 -11.09 -31.19 -10.37
N TYR A 623 -10.51 -31.60 -11.49
CA TYR A 623 -10.49 -30.84 -12.75
C TYR A 623 -11.15 -31.64 -13.88
N THR A 624 -12.01 -30.96 -14.64
CA THR A 624 -12.68 -31.56 -15.79
C THR A 624 -12.62 -30.61 -17.01
N ARG A 625 -12.22 -31.14 -18.15
CA ARG A 625 -12.13 -30.43 -19.42
C ARG A 625 -12.36 -31.43 -20.55
N HIS A 626 -13.37 -31.22 -21.37
CA HIS A 626 -13.80 -32.14 -22.41
C HIS A 626 -13.99 -33.58 -21.83
N THR A 627 -13.40 -34.58 -22.43
CA THR A 627 -13.40 -35.98 -21.93
C THR A 627 -12.38 -36.23 -20.82
N TYR A 628 -11.51 -35.27 -20.54
CA TYR A 628 -10.47 -35.38 -19.52
C TYR A 628 -11.00 -35.02 -18.13
N SER A 629 -10.93 -35.97 -17.21
CA SER A 629 -11.24 -35.74 -15.81
C SER A 629 -10.11 -36.27 -14.96
N LYS A 630 -9.55 -35.42 -14.10
CA LYS A 630 -8.42 -35.79 -13.23
C LYS A 630 -8.61 -35.25 -11.82
N VAL A 631 -8.35 -36.09 -10.85
CA VAL A 631 -8.19 -35.68 -9.47
C VAL A 631 -6.70 -35.66 -9.13
N THR A 632 -6.16 -34.49 -8.96
CA THR A 632 -4.78 -34.30 -8.55
C THR A 632 -4.72 -34.05 -7.04
N LYS A 633 -3.87 -34.81 -6.35
CA LYS A 633 -3.64 -34.65 -4.91
C LYS A 633 -2.15 -34.42 -4.69
N ARG A 634 -1.81 -33.46 -3.85
CA ARG A 634 -0.44 -33.18 -3.47
C ARG A 634 -0.37 -32.91 -1.97
N ASN A 635 0.66 -33.46 -1.34
CA ASN A 635 0.97 -33.17 0.05
C ASN A 635 2.41 -32.65 0.10
N ASP A 636 2.59 -31.52 0.72
CA ASP A 636 3.88 -30.87 0.88
C ASP A 636 4.10 -30.54 2.36
N VAL A 637 5.34 -30.66 2.81
CA VAL A 637 5.77 -30.18 4.11
C VAL A 637 6.91 -29.19 3.89
N SER A 638 6.73 -28.00 4.37
CA SER A 638 7.74 -26.95 4.29
C SER A 638 8.25 -26.58 5.67
N PHE A 639 9.56 -26.39 5.78
CA PHE A 639 10.20 -25.90 6.99
C PHE A 639 10.77 -24.50 6.73
N ILE A 640 10.28 -23.51 7.47
CA ILE A 640 10.53 -22.07 7.21
C ILE A 640 11.15 -21.47 8.47
N PRO A 641 12.48 -21.61 8.67
CA PRO A 641 13.17 -20.98 9.78
C PRO A 641 13.43 -19.48 9.50
N THR A 642 13.27 -18.68 10.55
CA THR A 642 13.65 -17.26 10.53
C THR A 642 14.50 -16.96 11.76
N PHE A 643 15.62 -16.29 11.56
CA PHE A 643 16.53 -15.83 12.61
C PHE A 643 16.63 -14.32 12.52
N GLN A 644 16.45 -13.64 13.65
CA GLN A 644 16.53 -12.20 13.74
C GLN A 644 17.40 -11.79 14.92
N LEU A 645 18.29 -10.84 14.70
CA LEU A 645 19.04 -10.15 15.73
C LEU A 645 18.68 -8.66 15.68
N TYR A 646 18.25 -8.12 16.78
CA TYR A 646 17.82 -6.75 16.91
C TYR A 646 18.62 -6.04 18.00
N TYR A 647 19.17 -4.88 17.66
CA TYR A 647 19.82 -3.98 18.57
C TYR A 647 19.21 -2.59 18.45
N HIS A 648 18.86 -2.01 19.59
CA HIS A 648 18.31 -0.67 19.70
C HIS A 648 19.00 0.08 20.82
N PHE A 649 19.51 1.28 20.51
CA PHE A 649 20.05 2.22 21.47
C PHE A 649 19.34 3.55 21.30
N TYR A 650 18.79 4.06 22.40
CA TYR A 650 18.05 5.29 22.44
C TYR A 650 18.55 6.16 23.58
N LYS A 651 18.89 7.40 23.27
CA LYS A 651 19.15 8.45 24.26
C LYS A 651 18.18 9.59 23.99
N PRO A 652 17.24 9.88 24.92
CA PRO A 652 16.23 10.91 24.76
C PRO A 652 16.82 12.22 24.24
N GLN A 653 16.16 12.82 23.23
CA GLN A 653 16.53 14.10 22.60
C GLN A 653 17.92 14.15 21.93
N GLN A 654 18.67 13.07 21.89
CA GLN A 654 20.02 13.07 21.35
C GLN A 654 20.25 12.08 20.21
N LYS A 655 20.11 10.78 20.47
CA LYS A 655 20.52 9.76 19.50
C LYS A 655 19.61 8.56 19.52
N LEU A 656 19.32 8.04 18.32
CA LEU A 656 18.71 6.75 18.08
C LEU A 656 19.66 5.95 17.18
N LEU A 657 19.97 4.72 17.56
CA LEU A 657 20.64 3.73 16.72
C LEU A 657 19.82 2.44 16.78
N GLN A 658 19.43 1.94 15.62
CA GLN A 658 18.70 0.68 15.49
C GLN A 658 19.36 -0.15 14.40
N THR A 659 19.64 -1.41 14.70
CA THR A 659 20.16 -2.37 13.73
C THR A 659 19.35 -3.65 13.83
N GLU A 660 18.97 -4.18 12.67
CA GLU A 660 18.22 -5.42 12.58
C GLU A 660 18.82 -6.28 11.47
N LEU A 661 19.22 -7.48 11.82
CA LEU A 661 19.70 -8.50 10.88
C LEU A 661 18.70 -9.64 10.88
N THR A 662 18.16 -9.98 9.72
CA THR A 662 17.19 -11.06 9.56
C THR A 662 17.67 -12.02 8.48
N TYR A 663 17.65 -13.33 8.79
CA TYR A 663 17.85 -14.40 7.82
C TYR A 663 16.61 -15.30 7.81
N LYS A 664 16.07 -15.54 6.61
CA LYS A 664 14.84 -16.30 6.41
C LYS A 664 15.01 -17.28 5.25
N ILE A 665 14.48 -18.48 5.42
CA ILE A 665 14.33 -19.47 4.35
C ILE A 665 12.84 -19.66 4.12
N ASN A 666 12.37 -19.51 2.86
CA ASN A 666 11.01 -19.86 2.47
C ASN A 666 11.04 -21.04 1.51
N GLN A 667 9.98 -21.84 1.55
CA GLN A 667 9.77 -22.97 0.64
C GLN A 667 8.36 -22.86 0.07
N THR A 668 8.25 -22.70 -1.24
CA THR A 668 6.98 -22.55 -1.95
C THR A 668 6.78 -23.71 -2.90
N PRO A 669 5.77 -24.56 -2.71
CA PRO A 669 5.44 -25.62 -3.66
C PRO A 669 4.90 -25.04 -4.97
N PRO A 670 5.04 -25.74 -6.12
CA PRO A 670 4.40 -25.35 -7.35
C PRO A 670 2.88 -25.32 -7.22
N ASP A 671 2.24 -24.35 -7.85
CA ASP A 671 0.78 -24.31 -7.95
C ASP A 671 0.24 -25.49 -8.76
N VAL A 672 -0.83 -26.12 -8.28
CA VAL A 672 -1.38 -27.32 -8.94
C VAL A 672 -2.09 -26.97 -10.21
N LEU A 673 -2.77 -25.81 -10.26
CA LEU A 673 -3.59 -25.42 -11.40
C LEU A 673 -2.72 -24.90 -12.55
N ASP A 674 -1.82 -23.96 -12.26
CA ASP A 674 -1.06 -23.24 -13.28
C ASP A 674 0.22 -23.96 -13.70
N HIS A 675 0.84 -24.74 -12.81
CA HIS A 675 2.13 -25.34 -13.07
C HIS A 675 2.09 -26.85 -13.30
N LEU A 676 1.24 -27.58 -12.56
CA LEU A 676 1.26 -29.06 -12.59
C LEU A 676 0.24 -29.68 -13.56
N LEU A 677 -0.72 -28.92 -14.07
CA LEU A 677 -1.71 -29.42 -14.99
C LEU A 677 -1.14 -29.48 -16.43
N GLU A 678 -0.80 -30.68 -16.90
CA GLU A 678 -0.17 -30.90 -18.22
C GLU A 678 -1.16 -30.91 -19.37
N LEU A 679 -2.05 -29.92 -19.43
CA LEU A 679 -3.01 -29.76 -20.54
C LEU A 679 -2.70 -28.46 -21.27
N PRO A 680 -2.51 -28.50 -22.62
CA PRO A 680 -2.26 -27.28 -23.36
C PRO A 680 -3.51 -26.38 -23.36
N ASN A 681 -3.33 -25.10 -23.04
CA ASN A 681 -4.33 -24.09 -23.25
C ASN A 681 -4.08 -23.42 -24.60
N THR A 682 -4.98 -23.61 -25.54
CA THR A 682 -4.90 -23.10 -26.91
C THR A 682 -5.89 -21.97 -27.20
N SER A 683 -6.49 -21.40 -26.16
CA SER A 683 -7.42 -20.28 -26.30
C SER A 683 -6.76 -19.06 -26.96
N ASP A 684 -5.49 -18.81 -26.68
CA ASP A 684 -4.66 -17.89 -27.44
C ASP A 684 -3.76 -18.71 -28.40
N PRO A 685 -4.01 -18.67 -29.69
CA PRO A 685 -3.29 -19.51 -30.67
C PRO A 685 -1.81 -19.10 -30.82
N LEU A 686 -1.41 -17.88 -30.47
CA LEU A 686 -0.03 -17.43 -30.49
C LEU A 686 0.72 -17.73 -29.19
N ASN A 687 0.04 -18.01 -28.09
CA ASN A 687 0.65 -18.24 -26.79
C ASN A 687 0.06 -19.49 -26.12
N ILE A 688 0.49 -20.63 -26.55
CA ILE A 688 0.05 -21.93 -26.02
C ILE A 688 0.76 -22.17 -24.67
N ARG A 689 0.04 -22.56 -23.66
CA ARG A 689 0.59 -22.83 -22.33
C ARG A 689 0.27 -24.24 -21.87
N THR A 690 1.25 -24.92 -21.30
CA THR A 690 1.08 -26.23 -20.68
C THR A 690 1.79 -26.27 -19.34
N GLY A 691 1.35 -27.11 -18.41
CA GLY A 691 2.02 -27.29 -17.13
C GLY A 691 3.17 -28.30 -17.20
N ASN A 692 3.80 -28.57 -16.04
CA ASN A 692 4.85 -29.56 -15.88
C ASN A 692 4.72 -30.24 -14.50
N ALA A 693 4.32 -31.50 -14.50
CA ALA A 693 4.10 -32.27 -13.29
C ALA A 693 5.40 -32.59 -12.51
N GLN A 694 6.57 -32.41 -13.12
CA GLN A 694 7.88 -32.70 -12.53
C GLN A 694 8.48 -31.50 -11.77
N LEU A 695 7.74 -30.42 -11.61
CA LEU A 695 8.25 -29.25 -10.88
C LEU A 695 8.51 -29.55 -9.41
N HIS A 696 9.69 -29.14 -8.98
CA HIS A 696 10.11 -29.13 -7.58
C HIS A 696 9.73 -27.81 -6.91
N ARG A 697 9.63 -27.82 -5.58
CA ARG A 697 9.40 -26.62 -4.78
C ARG A 697 10.54 -25.61 -4.97
N THR A 698 10.19 -24.36 -5.01
CA THR A 698 11.14 -23.26 -4.96
C THR A 698 11.58 -23.03 -3.51
N THR A 699 12.88 -22.90 -3.30
CA THR A 699 13.44 -22.49 -2.01
C THR A 699 14.12 -21.13 -2.20
N ASP A 700 13.70 -20.12 -1.47
CA ASP A 700 14.34 -18.82 -1.42
C ASP A 700 15.00 -18.57 -0.06
N GLN A 701 16.19 -18.00 -0.10
CA GLN A 701 16.98 -17.62 1.07
C GLN A 701 17.17 -16.12 1.03
N GLN A 702 16.76 -15.45 2.10
CA GLN A 702 16.79 -14.00 2.22
C GLN A 702 17.63 -13.59 3.42
N LEU A 703 18.59 -12.70 3.22
CA LEU A 703 19.35 -12.02 4.26
C LEU A 703 19.07 -10.54 4.14
N SER A 704 18.56 -9.92 5.20
CA SER A 704 18.29 -8.48 5.23
C SER A 704 18.97 -7.80 6.40
N LEU A 705 19.51 -6.62 6.17
CA LEU A 705 20.13 -5.74 7.16
C LEU A 705 19.47 -4.38 7.09
N THR A 706 18.93 -3.94 8.22
CA THR A 706 18.43 -2.59 8.40
C THR A 706 19.29 -1.87 9.43
N PHE A 707 19.74 -0.67 9.08
CA PHE A 707 20.49 0.22 9.98
C PHE A 707 19.84 1.60 9.97
N LYS A 708 19.50 2.11 11.15
CA LYS A 708 18.89 3.43 11.33
C LYS A 708 19.66 4.22 12.36
N PHE A 709 20.11 5.38 11.96
CA PHE A 709 20.74 6.33 12.84
C PHE A 709 20.04 7.68 12.74
N SER A 710 19.70 8.26 13.87
CA SER A 710 19.24 9.65 13.93
C SER A 710 19.87 10.39 15.12
N ASN A 711 20.15 11.67 14.90
CA ASN A 711 20.59 12.57 15.94
C ASN A 711 19.65 13.77 15.97
N ALA A 712 18.75 13.79 16.93
CA ALA A 712 17.71 14.79 17.06
C ALA A 712 18.29 16.19 17.34
N ALA A 713 19.32 16.30 18.18
CA ALA A 713 19.96 17.57 18.51
C ALA A 713 20.64 18.22 17.29
N LYS A 714 21.23 17.39 16.42
CA LYS A 714 21.87 17.82 15.17
C LYS A 714 20.98 17.74 13.96
N MET A 715 19.73 17.25 14.10
CA MET A 715 18.74 17.06 13.03
C MET A 715 19.31 16.27 11.84
N ARG A 716 20.02 15.18 12.10
CA ARG A 716 20.60 14.30 11.07
C ARG A 716 20.02 12.92 11.18
N SER A 717 19.72 12.31 10.04
CA SER A 717 19.32 10.91 9.98
C SER A 717 19.91 10.21 8.77
N ILE A 718 20.22 8.93 8.96
CA ILE A 718 20.63 7.99 7.91
C ILE A 718 19.88 6.70 8.16
N ASN A 719 19.26 6.16 7.11
CA ASN A 719 18.68 4.84 7.10
C ASN A 719 19.32 4.06 5.96
N LEU A 720 19.78 2.85 6.25
CA LEU A 720 20.35 1.94 5.27
C LEU A 720 19.58 0.63 5.33
N ASN A 721 19.15 0.12 4.19
CA ASN A 721 18.54 -1.18 4.06
C ASN A 721 19.30 -1.97 2.99
N GLY A 722 19.73 -3.17 3.33
CA GLY A 722 20.36 -4.10 2.40
C GLY A 722 19.62 -5.42 2.39
N GLU A 723 19.44 -6.01 1.23
CA GLU A 723 18.81 -7.32 1.06
C GLU A 723 19.56 -8.14 0.04
N LEU A 724 19.81 -9.39 0.38
CA LEU A 724 20.35 -10.40 -0.52
C LEU A 724 19.38 -11.58 -0.54
N GLN A 725 18.91 -11.96 -1.73
CA GLN A 725 17.98 -13.06 -1.92
C GLN A 725 18.45 -13.97 -3.05
N SER A 726 18.44 -15.28 -2.81
CA SER A 726 18.81 -16.31 -3.77
C SER A 726 17.76 -17.41 -3.82
N TRP A 727 17.55 -17.98 -5.01
CA TRP A 727 16.56 -19.01 -5.24
C TRP A 727 17.20 -20.30 -5.73
N ARG A 728 16.73 -21.40 -5.19
CA ARG A 728 16.95 -22.75 -5.72
C ARG A 728 15.63 -23.28 -6.28
N ASN A 729 15.73 -23.96 -7.43
CA ASN A 729 14.57 -24.49 -8.14
C ASN A 729 13.50 -23.42 -8.41
N ALA A 730 13.91 -22.20 -8.74
CA ALA A 730 12.96 -21.17 -9.18
C ALA A 730 12.20 -21.66 -10.41
N ILE A 731 10.91 -21.36 -10.49
CA ILE A 731 10.10 -21.74 -11.66
C ILE A 731 10.23 -20.64 -12.71
N ALA A 732 10.82 -20.99 -13.85
CA ALA A 732 10.89 -20.13 -15.03
C ALA A 732 9.90 -20.61 -16.09
N GLN A 733 9.25 -19.67 -16.78
CA GLN A 733 8.40 -19.96 -17.93
C GLN A 733 9.25 -20.11 -19.19
N GLY A 734 9.77 -21.32 -19.39
CA GLY A 734 10.46 -21.66 -20.63
C GLY A 734 9.50 -21.64 -21.81
N PHE A 735 9.94 -21.16 -22.98
CA PHE A 735 9.15 -21.23 -24.20
C PHE A 735 9.95 -21.68 -25.40
N THR A 736 9.28 -22.35 -26.35
CA THR A 736 9.77 -22.57 -27.71
C THR A 736 9.06 -21.60 -28.65
N TYR A 737 9.77 -21.09 -29.65
CA TYR A 737 9.29 -20.11 -30.60
C TYR A 737 9.31 -20.69 -32.03
N ASN A 738 8.17 -20.64 -32.71
CA ASN A 738 8.08 -20.97 -34.10
C ASN A 738 8.29 -19.72 -34.96
N THR A 739 9.38 -19.67 -35.71
CA THR A 739 9.79 -18.48 -36.48
C THR A 739 8.90 -18.18 -37.68
N ALA A 740 8.21 -19.20 -38.21
CA ALA A 740 7.33 -19.03 -39.36
C ALA A 740 5.95 -18.45 -38.98
N THR A 741 5.43 -18.81 -37.80
CA THR A 741 4.08 -18.42 -37.37
C THR A 741 4.08 -17.41 -36.22
N GLY A 742 5.22 -17.29 -35.53
CA GLY A 742 5.32 -16.48 -34.33
C GLY A 742 4.67 -17.11 -33.08
N VAL A 743 4.25 -18.37 -33.15
CA VAL A 743 3.64 -19.13 -32.06
C VAL A 743 4.68 -19.41 -30.98
N ARG A 744 4.28 -19.22 -29.71
CA ARG A 744 5.07 -19.54 -28.51
C ARG A 744 4.39 -20.64 -27.73
N THR A 745 5.14 -21.67 -27.41
CA THR A 745 4.66 -22.75 -26.52
C THR A 745 5.41 -22.66 -25.21
N TYR A 746 4.71 -22.30 -24.14
CA TYR A 746 5.26 -22.13 -22.79
C TYR A 746 5.15 -23.41 -21.98
N LYS A 747 6.25 -23.78 -21.30
CA LYS A 747 6.27 -24.89 -20.34
C LYS A 747 7.14 -24.47 -19.14
N PRO A 748 6.60 -24.46 -17.90
CA PRO A 748 7.37 -24.10 -16.72
C PRO A 748 8.43 -25.15 -16.40
N GLN A 749 9.63 -24.71 -15.98
CA GLN A 749 10.74 -25.58 -15.59
C GLN A 749 11.46 -24.98 -14.38
N ASN A 750 12.09 -25.83 -13.58
CA ASN A 750 12.93 -25.35 -12.48
C ASN A 750 14.30 -24.92 -13.01
N VAL A 751 14.72 -23.73 -12.58
CA VAL A 751 16.04 -23.16 -12.88
C VAL A 751 16.78 -22.77 -11.60
N ASN A 752 18.11 -22.67 -11.69
CA ASN A 752 18.95 -22.26 -10.58
C ASN A 752 19.81 -21.07 -10.98
N GLY A 753 20.17 -20.26 -9.97
CA GLY A 753 21.09 -19.14 -10.20
C GLY A 753 20.44 -17.77 -10.20
N ASN A 754 19.11 -17.67 -9.97
CA ASN A 754 18.46 -16.40 -9.71
C ASN A 754 19.01 -15.79 -8.42
N LEU A 755 19.38 -14.51 -8.48
CA LEU A 755 19.93 -13.75 -7.38
C LEU A 755 19.45 -12.31 -7.44
N LYS A 756 19.05 -11.76 -6.29
CA LYS A 756 18.71 -10.35 -6.13
C LYS A 756 19.57 -9.77 -5.00
N ALA A 757 20.18 -8.62 -5.24
CA ALA A 757 20.81 -7.82 -4.20
C ALA A 757 20.31 -6.40 -4.31
N SER A 758 19.78 -5.84 -3.22
CA SER A 758 19.33 -4.46 -3.17
C SER A 758 19.96 -3.72 -2.00
N PHE A 759 20.18 -2.44 -2.21
CA PHE A 759 20.65 -1.50 -1.20
C PHE A 759 19.90 -0.19 -1.37
N ASP A 760 19.29 0.29 -0.29
CA ASP A 760 18.59 1.56 -0.23
C ASP A 760 19.13 2.39 0.92
N SER A 761 19.34 3.69 0.68
CA SER A 761 19.74 4.62 1.72
C SER A 761 18.95 5.92 1.63
N ASP A 762 18.45 6.38 2.77
CA ASP A 762 17.86 7.70 2.93
C ASP A 762 18.71 8.51 3.88
N TYR A 763 19.03 9.75 3.52
CA TYR A 763 19.79 10.65 4.39
C TYR A 763 19.22 12.06 4.39
N TYR A 764 19.27 12.68 5.57
CA TYR A 764 18.76 14.00 5.84
C TYR A 764 19.78 14.79 6.65
N LEU A 765 20.21 15.95 6.14
CA LEU A 765 21.26 16.77 6.73
C LEU A 765 20.88 18.27 6.64
N PRO A 766 20.91 19.04 7.75
CA PRO A 766 20.95 20.50 7.66
C PRO A 766 22.34 20.94 7.21
N LEU A 767 22.42 21.86 6.26
CA LEU A 767 23.67 22.36 5.72
C LEU A 767 24.16 23.62 6.42
N ASP A 768 23.27 24.37 7.09
CA ASP A 768 23.60 25.61 7.77
C ASP A 768 23.24 25.57 9.27
N HIS A 769 23.95 26.35 10.07
CA HIS A 769 23.70 26.47 11.52
C HIS A 769 22.33 27.11 11.83
N LYS A 770 21.82 27.99 10.94
CA LYS A 770 20.51 28.63 11.09
C LYS A 770 19.35 27.72 10.68
N ARG A 771 19.66 26.51 10.19
CA ARG A 771 18.68 25.50 9.77
C ARG A 771 17.69 26.04 8.73
N LYS A 772 18.20 26.79 7.77
CA LYS A 772 17.45 27.31 6.63
C LYS A 772 17.66 26.48 5.37
N VAL A 773 18.77 25.75 5.28
CA VAL A 773 19.12 24.92 4.14
C VAL A 773 19.20 23.46 4.57
N TYR A 774 18.47 22.61 3.87
CA TYR A 774 18.44 21.18 4.15
C TYR A 774 18.77 20.40 2.87
N PHE A 775 19.54 19.34 3.07
CA PHE A 775 19.89 18.39 2.04
C PHE A 775 19.28 17.03 2.35
N LEU A 776 18.50 16.52 1.42
CA LEU A 776 17.90 15.20 1.46
C LEU A 776 18.40 14.40 0.28
N GLY A 777 18.69 13.14 0.50
CA GLY A 777 19.06 12.24 -0.57
C GLY A 777 18.50 10.85 -0.33
N ASN A 778 18.23 10.19 -1.45
CA ASN A 778 17.91 8.78 -1.51
C ASN A 778 18.82 8.15 -2.56
N SER A 779 19.49 7.05 -2.19
CA SER A 779 20.27 6.24 -3.13
C SER A 779 19.69 4.83 -3.10
N SER A 780 19.35 4.29 -4.25
CA SER A 780 18.86 2.93 -4.43
C SER A 780 19.74 2.21 -5.45
N PHE A 781 20.08 0.99 -5.13
CA PHE A 781 20.83 0.10 -6.01
C PHE A 781 20.17 -1.27 -6.01
N LEU A 782 19.89 -1.80 -7.19
CA LEU A 782 19.32 -3.11 -7.40
C LEU A 782 20.17 -3.88 -8.42
N TYR A 783 20.63 -5.05 -8.03
CA TYR A 783 21.17 -6.05 -8.92
C TYR A 783 20.24 -7.24 -8.97
N HIS A 784 19.87 -7.66 -10.16
CA HIS A 784 19.03 -8.83 -10.37
C HIS A 784 19.59 -9.71 -11.49
N ARG A 785 19.99 -10.92 -11.15
CA ARG A 785 20.35 -11.96 -12.10
C ARG A 785 19.14 -12.88 -12.32
N ASN A 786 18.59 -12.81 -13.53
CA ASN A 786 17.52 -13.68 -13.99
C ASN A 786 18.06 -14.82 -14.83
N VAL A 787 17.55 -16.01 -14.56
CA VAL A 787 17.77 -17.20 -15.39
C VAL A 787 16.45 -17.58 -16.01
N ASP A 788 16.43 -17.71 -17.32
CA ASP A 788 15.26 -18.05 -18.12
C ASP A 788 15.59 -19.13 -19.13
N LEU A 789 14.61 -19.69 -19.82
CA LEU A 789 14.74 -20.79 -20.74
C LEU A 789 14.10 -20.41 -22.06
N ILE A 790 14.89 -20.44 -23.14
CA ILE A 790 14.44 -20.11 -24.50
C ILE A 790 14.87 -21.20 -25.46
N GLY A 791 13.95 -21.70 -26.27
CA GLY A 791 14.19 -22.70 -27.30
C GLY A 791 13.55 -22.32 -28.64
N PHE A 792 13.94 -22.99 -29.73
CA PHE A 792 13.37 -22.81 -31.07
C PHE A 792 12.82 -24.14 -31.56
N GLU A 793 11.64 -24.09 -32.21
CA GLU A 793 11.09 -25.26 -32.90
C GLU A 793 12.02 -25.62 -34.06
N GLY A 794 12.47 -26.86 -34.11
CA GLY A 794 13.26 -27.42 -35.24
C GLY A 794 14.76 -27.58 -34.99
N GLU A 795 15.38 -26.88 -34.02
CA GLU A 795 16.83 -26.96 -33.82
C GLU A 795 17.30 -27.79 -32.62
N GLN A 796 16.54 -27.86 -31.56
CA GLN A 796 16.74 -28.77 -30.42
C GLN A 796 15.47 -28.88 -29.57
N THR A 797 15.15 -30.06 -29.08
CA THR A 797 13.97 -30.31 -28.24
C THR A 797 14.06 -29.75 -26.80
N GLN A 798 15.16 -29.09 -26.44
CA GLN A 798 15.37 -28.53 -25.10
C GLN A 798 15.68 -27.04 -25.16
N ALA A 799 14.91 -26.27 -24.39
CA ALA A 799 15.17 -24.85 -24.17
C ALA A 799 16.54 -24.66 -23.46
N GLN A 800 17.33 -23.69 -23.93
CA GLN A 800 18.63 -23.35 -23.34
C GLN A 800 18.50 -22.28 -22.27
N GLU A 801 19.29 -22.40 -21.19
CA GLU A 801 19.38 -21.36 -20.17
C GLU A 801 19.91 -20.04 -20.75
N SER A 802 19.19 -18.98 -20.47
CA SER A 802 19.58 -17.59 -20.73
C SER A 802 19.77 -16.86 -19.41
N ARG A 803 20.93 -16.25 -19.21
CA ARG A 803 21.23 -15.48 -18.01
C ARG A 803 21.37 -14.01 -18.35
N VAL A 804 20.62 -13.18 -17.62
CA VAL A 804 20.68 -11.73 -17.77
C VAL A 804 20.95 -11.09 -16.41
N ASN A 805 21.93 -10.22 -16.38
CA ASN A 805 22.23 -9.39 -15.22
C ASN A 805 21.66 -7.99 -15.47
N ASN A 806 20.75 -7.57 -14.60
CA ASN A 806 20.15 -6.24 -14.61
C ASN A 806 20.71 -5.44 -13.42
N TRP A 807 21.13 -4.23 -13.70
CA TRP A 807 21.63 -3.27 -12.74
C TRP A 807 20.75 -2.04 -12.81
N GLU A 808 20.21 -1.62 -11.69
CA GLU A 808 19.50 -0.36 -11.55
C GLU A 808 20.15 0.44 -10.43
N ALA A 809 20.51 1.67 -10.73
CA ALA A 809 21.06 2.58 -9.74
C ALA A 809 20.35 3.92 -9.83
N THR A 810 19.72 4.34 -8.75
CA THR A 810 19.00 5.61 -8.66
C THR A 810 19.60 6.48 -7.59
N GLN A 811 19.94 7.71 -7.96
CA GLN A 811 20.34 8.76 -7.02
C GLN A 811 19.37 9.91 -7.12
N SER A 812 18.66 10.21 -6.01
CA SER A 812 17.77 11.37 -5.91
C SER A 812 18.28 12.35 -4.85
N LEU A 813 18.30 13.62 -5.19
CA LEU A 813 18.79 14.70 -4.33
C LEU A 813 17.76 15.82 -4.27
N LYS A 814 17.56 16.39 -3.08
CA LYS A 814 16.74 17.57 -2.85
C LYS A 814 17.48 18.57 -1.99
N LEU A 815 17.52 19.81 -2.44
CA LEU A 815 18.03 20.93 -1.68
C LEU A 815 16.88 21.89 -1.38
N LEU A 816 16.48 21.96 -0.10
CA LEU A 816 15.42 22.85 0.36
C LEU A 816 16.03 24.10 0.98
N TRP A 817 15.69 25.27 0.46
CA TRP A 817 16.12 26.54 0.99
C TRP A 817 14.92 27.39 1.43
N TYR A 818 14.84 27.62 2.72
CA TYR A 818 13.85 28.48 3.34
C TYR A 818 14.48 29.88 3.55
N ALA A 819 14.49 30.67 2.49
CA ALA A 819 15.18 31.97 2.50
C ALA A 819 14.56 32.94 3.52
N CYS A 820 13.24 33.07 3.53
CA CYS A 820 12.46 33.91 4.46
C CYS A 820 11.04 33.36 4.60
N ASN A 821 10.24 33.90 5.51
CA ASN A 821 8.85 33.46 5.70
C ASN A 821 7.97 33.54 4.45
N PRO A 822 8.06 34.59 3.58
CA PRO A 822 7.23 34.62 2.38
C PRO A 822 7.77 33.79 1.21
N PHE A 823 9.02 33.28 1.25
CA PHE A 823 9.65 32.62 0.11
C PHE A 823 10.37 31.33 0.52
N SER A 824 10.06 30.25 -0.21
CA SER A 824 10.81 28.98 -0.14
C SER A 824 11.05 28.44 -1.56
N ILE A 825 12.22 27.86 -1.77
CA ILE A 825 12.59 27.20 -3.04
C ILE A 825 13.17 25.83 -2.73
N GLN A 826 12.87 24.88 -3.60
CA GLN A 826 13.39 23.52 -3.54
C GLN A 826 13.97 23.17 -4.92
N PHE A 827 15.22 22.72 -4.92
CA PHE A 827 15.84 22.12 -6.10
C PHE A 827 15.74 20.61 -5.98
N VAL A 828 15.36 19.96 -7.07
CA VAL A 828 15.24 18.50 -7.14
C VAL A 828 16.08 17.98 -8.29
N GLY A 829 16.74 16.85 -8.08
CA GLY A 829 17.48 16.13 -9.08
C GLY A 829 17.43 14.64 -8.84
N SER A 830 17.21 13.86 -9.88
CA SER A 830 17.25 12.40 -9.84
C SER A 830 17.89 11.88 -11.12
N ALA A 831 18.73 10.86 -10.99
CA ALA A 831 19.31 10.12 -12.10
C ALA A 831 19.14 8.63 -11.82
N THR A 832 18.57 7.90 -12.78
CA THR A 832 18.41 6.45 -12.74
C THR A 832 19.16 5.85 -13.91
N MET A 833 20.07 4.93 -13.62
CA MET A 833 20.77 4.11 -14.60
C MET A 833 20.15 2.71 -14.61
N ASN A 834 19.73 2.24 -15.77
CA ASN A 834 19.33 0.86 -16.01
C ASN A 834 20.31 0.22 -17.00
N ARG A 835 20.98 -0.85 -16.58
CA ARG A 835 21.94 -1.58 -17.41
C ARG A 835 21.60 -3.06 -17.43
N ALA A 836 21.37 -3.60 -18.62
CA ALA A 836 21.25 -5.04 -18.86
C ALA A 836 22.48 -5.58 -19.56
N THR A 837 23.02 -6.68 -19.06
CA THR A 837 24.14 -7.41 -19.67
C THR A 837 23.76 -8.85 -19.88
N PHE A 838 24.00 -9.33 -21.09
CA PHE A 838 23.62 -10.65 -21.55
C PHE A 838 24.85 -11.56 -21.69
N LEU A 839 24.73 -12.82 -21.27
CA LEU A 839 25.80 -13.81 -21.45
C LEU A 839 25.81 -14.41 -22.87
N ARG A 840 24.76 -14.19 -23.65
CA ARG A 840 24.70 -14.64 -25.04
C ARG A 840 25.39 -13.62 -25.96
N LEU A 841 26.25 -14.10 -26.85
CA LEU A 841 27.04 -13.28 -27.77
C LEU A 841 26.23 -12.49 -28.81
N THR A 842 24.94 -12.90 -28.99
CA THR A 842 24.05 -12.26 -29.99
C THR A 842 23.32 -11.04 -29.44
N PHE A 843 23.37 -10.79 -28.13
CA PHE A 843 22.68 -9.67 -27.51
C PHE A 843 23.63 -8.54 -27.15
N ALA A 844 23.31 -7.33 -27.59
CA ALA A 844 24.08 -6.17 -27.21
C ALA A 844 23.70 -5.68 -25.81
N ASN A 845 24.72 -5.47 -24.97
CA ASN A 845 24.53 -4.80 -23.68
C ASN A 845 23.90 -3.42 -23.89
N GLN A 846 22.97 -3.07 -23.02
CA GLN A 846 22.29 -1.78 -23.08
C GLN A 846 22.41 -1.05 -21.75
N THR A 847 22.63 0.26 -21.82
CA THR A 847 22.60 1.14 -20.64
C THR A 847 21.73 2.33 -20.97
N VAL A 848 20.72 2.57 -20.14
CA VAL A 848 19.77 3.67 -20.28
C VAL A 848 19.81 4.54 -19.04
N TRP A 849 19.72 5.83 -19.24
CA TRP A 849 19.65 6.82 -18.18
C TRP A 849 18.34 7.58 -18.25
N THR A 850 17.68 7.74 -17.10
CA THR A 850 16.55 8.62 -16.91
C THR A 850 16.95 9.73 -15.94
N PHE A 851 16.78 10.98 -16.36
CA PHE A 851 17.09 12.16 -15.55
C PHE A 851 15.80 12.92 -15.25
N GLN A 852 15.68 13.41 -14.02
CA GLN A 852 14.69 14.38 -13.61
C GLN A 852 15.41 15.48 -12.84
N TYR A 853 15.26 16.75 -13.24
CA TYR A 853 15.82 17.87 -12.48
C TYR A 853 14.98 19.12 -12.66
N GLY A 854 14.98 19.97 -11.63
CA GLY A 854 14.18 21.19 -11.68
C GLY A 854 14.12 21.93 -10.38
N ALA A 855 13.22 22.91 -10.33
CA ALA A 855 13.01 23.73 -9.16
C ALA A 855 11.51 23.93 -8.89
N GLU A 856 11.17 24.01 -7.62
CA GLU A 856 9.84 24.34 -7.11
C GLU A 856 9.94 25.53 -6.19
N PHE A 857 9.04 26.50 -6.30
CA PHE A 857 9.01 27.63 -5.37
C PHE A 857 7.60 27.97 -4.93
N VAL A 858 7.51 28.54 -3.74
CA VAL A 858 6.27 29.08 -3.19
C VAL A 858 6.56 30.46 -2.65
N VAL A 859 5.76 31.44 -3.09
CA VAL A 859 5.86 32.84 -2.68
C VAL A 859 4.54 33.30 -2.10
N ARG A 860 4.59 33.96 -0.93
CA ARG A 860 3.47 34.69 -0.35
C ARG A 860 3.65 36.16 -0.62
N LEU A 861 2.71 36.74 -1.33
CA LEU A 861 2.66 38.16 -1.62
C LEU A 861 1.81 38.91 -0.59
N PRO A 862 1.94 40.27 -0.51
CA PRO A 862 1.02 41.08 0.28
C PRO A 862 -0.45 40.83 -0.10
N HIS A 863 -1.36 41.14 0.83
CA HIS A 863 -2.81 40.98 0.64
C HIS A 863 -3.27 39.52 0.42
N ASP A 864 -2.54 38.55 0.97
CA ASP A 864 -2.89 37.10 0.92
C ASP A 864 -2.93 36.49 -0.50
N PHE A 865 -2.25 37.10 -1.48
CA PHE A 865 -1.94 36.43 -2.72
C PHE A 865 -0.78 35.44 -2.54
N ASN A 866 -0.88 34.31 -3.20
CA ASN A 866 0.15 33.27 -3.15
C ASN A 866 0.37 32.72 -4.54
N ILE A 867 1.62 32.40 -4.84
CA ILE A 867 2.04 31.78 -6.10
C ILE A 867 2.86 30.55 -5.76
N SER A 868 2.55 29.44 -6.41
CA SER A 868 3.44 28.27 -6.46
C SER A 868 3.72 27.91 -7.90
N SER A 869 4.94 27.48 -8.18
CA SER A 869 5.31 27.03 -9.52
C SER A 869 6.38 25.96 -9.40
N ASP A 870 6.35 24.99 -10.29
CA ASP A 870 7.39 24.00 -10.48
C ASP A 870 7.72 23.88 -11.97
N VAL A 871 9.02 23.81 -12.25
CA VAL A 871 9.59 23.60 -13.57
C VAL A 871 10.53 22.42 -13.49
N LYS A 872 10.27 21.37 -14.25
CA LYS A 872 11.04 20.13 -14.24
C LYS A 872 11.34 19.67 -15.65
N VAL A 873 12.55 19.19 -15.83
CA VAL A 873 12.99 18.51 -17.06
C VAL A 873 13.01 17.01 -16.78
N TYR A 874 12.40 16.23 -17.65
CA TYR A 874 12.45 14.79 -17.70
C TYR A 874 13.18 14.38 -18.97
N ALA A 875 14.26 13.61 -18.84
CA ALA A 875 15.07 13.24 -20.00
C ALA A 875 15.48 11.78 -19.96
N ASN A 876 15.30 11.09 -21.07
CA ASN A 876 15.78 9.73 -21.29
C ASN A 876 16.95 9.75 -22.27
N ARG A 877 17.99 8.97 -21.99
CA ARG A 877 19.23 8.89 -22.79
C ARG A 877 19.74 7.46 -22.87
N GLY A 878 20.48 7.15 -23.93
CA GLY A 878 21.11 5.85 -24.10
C GLY A 878 20.27 4.82 -24.84
N TRP A 879 19.11 5.19 -25.32
CA TRP A 879 18.33 4.34 -26.21
C TRP A 879 18.97 4.31 -27.60
N LYS A 880 19.06 3.13 -28.21
CA LYS A 880 19.57 2.98 -29.57
C LYS A 880 18.69 3.69 -30.60
N ASP A 881 17.38 3.69 -30.35
CA ASP A 881 16.44 4.45 -31.15
C ASP A 881 16.44 5.92 -30.71
N SER A 882 16.55 6.83 -31.68
CA SER A 882 16.55 8.26 -31.44
C SER A 882 15.25 8.76 -30.77
N GLN A 883 14.12 8.08 -31.01
CA GLN A 883 12.82 8.41 -30.40
C GLN A 883 12.76 8.11 -28.90
N GLY A 884 13.55 7.14 -28.42
CA GLY A 884 13.67 6.84 -27.00
C GLY A 884 14.45 7.89 -26.20
N ASN A 885 15.20 8.76 -26.85
CA ASN A 885 16.01 9.82 -26.21
C ASN A 885 15.21 11.11 -26.11
N THR A 886 14.24 11.16 -25.18
CA THR A 886 13.29 12.27 -24.98
C THR A 886 13.81 13.33 -24.03
N THR A 887 13.27 14.54 -24.16
CA THR A 887 13.44 15.64 -23.19
C THR A 887 12.13 16.41 -23.08
N ASP A 888 11.49 16.33 -21.93
CA ASP A 888 10.21 16.97 -21.64
C ASP A 888 10.42 18.06 -20.59
N LEU A 889 10.12 19.33 -20.93
CA LEU A 889 10.11 20.44 -19.99
C LEU A 889 8.69 20.68 -19.53
N VAL A 890 8.37 20.29 -18.31
CA VAL A 890 7.03 20.44 -17.73
C VAL A 890 7.00 21.60 -16.76
N TRP A 891 6.10 22.54 -17.02
CA TRP A 891 5.86 23.71 -16.18
C TRP A 891 4.44 23.72 -15.65
N ASN A 892 4.32 23.71 -14.31
CA ASN A 892 3.05 23.86 -13.59
C ASN A 892 3.08 25.14 -12.76
N ALA A 893 1.96 25.83 -12.64
CA ALA A 893 1.84 27.02 -11.82
C ALA A 893 0.44 27.14 -11.20
N SER A 894 0.37 27.78 -10.04
CA SER A 894 -0.87 28.02 -9.33
C SER A 894 -0.81 29.40 -8.67
N VAL A 895 -1.88 30.18 -8.85
CA VAL A 895 -2.08 31.47 -8.19
C VAL A 895 -3.39 31.43 -7.45
N TRP A 896 -3.37 31.83 -6.16
CA TRP A 896 -4.60 31.88 -5.38
C TRP A 896 -4.63 33.08 -4.44
N HIS A 897 -5.85 33.54 -4.17
CA HIS A 897 -6.15 34.59 -3.20
C HIS A 897 -7.18 34.08 -2.17
N THR A 898 -7.03 34.47 -0.91
CA THR A 898 -7.96 34.08 0.15
C THR A 898 -8.57 35.29 0.82
N PHE A 899 -9.90 35.34 0.80
CA PHE A 899 -10.70 36.35 1.51
C PHE A 899 -10.87 35.89 2.96
N LYS A 900 -10.11 36.50 3.89
CA LYS A 900 -10.08 36.09 5.31
C LYS A 900 -11.44 36.12 6.01
N ARG A 901 -12.30 37.08 5.68
CA ARG A 901 -13.60 37.25 6.35
C ARG A 901 -14.63 36.23 5.93
N SER A 902 -14.68 35.84 4.67
CA SER A 902 -15.66 34.91 4.10
C SER A 902 -15.26 33.45 4.16
N GLY A 903 -13.97 33.16 4.38
CA GLY A 903 -13.41 31.82 4.26
C GLY A 903 -13.35 31.31 2.81
N ILE A 904 -13.54 32.20 1.81
CA ILE A 904 -13.49 31.85 0.40
C ILE A 904 -12.08 32.04 -0.11
N SER A 905 -11.61 31.11 -0.93
CA SER A 905 -10.37 31.21 -1.71
C SER A 905 -10.67 31.01 -3.18
N ILE A 906 -10.09 31.80 -4.05
CA ILE A 906 -10.14 31.65 -5.51
C ILE A 906 -8.75 31.22 -5.97
N SER A 907 -8.66 30.21 -6.82
CA SER A 907 -7.41 29.68 -7.37
C SER A 907 -7.51 29.48 -8.87
N ILE A 908 -6.40 29.67 -9.55
CA ILE A 908 -6.19 29.29 -10.95
C ILE A 908 -4.96 28.39 -10.95
N ASP A 909 -5.13 27.17 -11.43
CA ASP A 909 -4.07 26.17 -11.55
C ASP A 909 -3.83 25.85 -13.03
N GLY A 910 -2.57 25.87 -13.48
CA GLY A 910 -2.12 25.46 -14.81
C GLY A 910 -1.26 24.20 -14.69
N PHE A 911 -1.52 23.24 -15.53
CA PHE A 911 -0.77 21.98 -15.62
C PHE A 911 -0.16 21.82 -17.01
N ASP A 912 1.11 21.45 -17.07
CA ASP A 912 1.90 21.33 -18.31
C ASP A 912 1.68 22.50 -19.26
N ILE A 913 1.93 23.72 -18.75
CA ILE A 913 1.63 25.00 -19.45
C ILE A 913 2.35 25.06 -20.79
N LEU A 914 3.51 24.40 -20.93
CA LEU A 914 4.29 24.38 -22.17
C LEU A 914 3.85 23.28 -23.14
N HIS A 915 2.91 22.42 -22.72
CA HIS A 915 2.40 21.32 -23.54
C HIS A 915 3.51 20.39 -24.08
N GLN A 916 4.48 20.05 -23.23
CA GLN A 916 5.63 19.25 -23.63
C GLN A 916 5.68 17.86 -22.95
N LEU A 917 4.65 17.51 -22.19
CA LEU A 917 4.60 16.21 -21.53
C LEU A 917 4.46 15.09 -22.56
N SER A 918 5.47 14.24 -22.68
CA SER A 918 5.41 12.96 -23.38
C SER A 918 5.20 11.83 -22.39
N SER A 919 4.25 10.92 -22.68
CA SER A 919 3.93 9.82 -21.76
C SER A 919 4.61 8.53 -22.17
N ARG A 920 5.90 8.58 -22.47
CA ARG A 920 6.68 7.44 -22.89
C ARG A 920 7.37 6.77 -21.72
N THR A 921 7.21 5.46 -21.59
CA THR A 921 7.90 4.63 -20.62
C THR A 921 8.64 3.51 -21.33
N PHE A 922 9.75 3.06 -20.74
CA PHE A 922 10.60 2.04 -21.31
C PHE A 922 10.79 0.91 -20.32
N ALA A 923 10.65 -0.33 -20.79
CA ALA A 923 10.92 -1.52 -20.02
C ALA A 923 11.91 -2.41 -20.77
N MET A 924 12.79 -3.07 -20.01
CA MET A 924 13.74 -4.02 -20.57
C MET A 924 13.89 -5.20 -19.63
N ASN A 925 13.88 -6.40 -20.20
CA ASN A 925 14.10 -7.65 -19.46
C ASN A 925 14.96 -8.62 -20.28
N SER A 926 15.07 -9.88 -19.80
CA SER A 926 15.84 -10.93 -20.47
C SER A 926 15.32 -11.31 -21.86
N GLN A 927 14.07 -11.01 -22.16
CA GLN A 927 13.40 -11.45 -23.39
C GLN A 927 13.34 -10.34 -24.44
N GLY A 928 13.51 -9.08 -24.05
CA GLY A 928 13.41 -7.97 -24.99
C GLY A 928 13.36 -6.60 -24.33
N ARG A 929 13.10 -5.61 -25.17
CA ARG A 929 12.80 -4.24 -24.76
C ARG A 929 11.41 -3.85 -25.25
N THR A 930 10.74 -3.00 -24.51
CA THR A 930 9.42 -2.47 -24.86
C THR A 930 9.41 -0.98 -24.57
N GLU A 931 9.03 -0.18 -25.53
CA GLU A 931 8.66 1.20 -25.39
C GLU A 931 7.14 1.28 -25.36
N ILE A 932 6.58 2.03 -24.44
CA ILE A 932 5.15 2.17 -24.24
C ILE A 932 4.82 3.66 -24.20
N TYR A 933 4.01 4.09 -25.14
CA TYR A 933 3.36 5.40 -25.11
C TYR A 933 1.91 5.23 -24.61
N ARG A 934 1.53 6.07 -23.66
CA ARG A 934 0.17 6.08 -23.09
C ARG A 934 -0.38 7.47 -23.17
N ASN A 935 -1.67 7.61 -23.52
CA ASN A 935 -2.31 8.90 -23.44
C ASN A 935 -2.41 9.37 -21.99
N THR A 936 -2.15 10.64 -21.78
CA THR A 936 -2.34 11.34 -20.50
C THR A 936 -3.28 12.51 -20.72
N LEU A 937 -3.60 13.23 -19.65
CA LEU A 937 -4.31 14.49 -19.78
C LEU A 937 -3.42 15.50 -20.53
N PRO A 938 -3.96 16.17 -21.56
CA PRO A 938 -3.27 17.28 -22.17
C PRO A 938 -3.14 18.46 -21.19
N SER A 939 -2.29 19.44 -21.56
CA SER A 939 -2.20 20.71 -20.85
C SER A 939 -3.59 21.32 -20.59
N TYR A 940 -3.83 21.79 -19.38
CA TYR A 940 -5.09 22.41 -18.99
C TYR A 940 -4.93 23.46 -17.90
N PHE A 941 -5.94 24.34 -17.82
CA PHE A 941 -6.11 25.30 -16.73
C PHE A 941 -7.43 25.03 -16.02
N VAL A 942 -7.44 25.20 -14.70
CA VAL A 942 -8.65 25.11 -13.87
C VAL A 942 -8.74 26.33 -12.98
N ALA A 943 -9.87 27.04 -13.04
CA ALA A 943 -10.23 28.05 -12.07
C ALA A 943 -11.22 27.43 -11.08
N HIS A 944 -10.98 27.59 -9.78
CA HIS A 944 -11.84 27.00 -8.77
C HIS A 944 -12.00 27.88 -7.53
N ILE A 945 -13.13 27.70 -6.86
CA ILE A 945 -13.52 28.41 -5.65
C ILE A 945 -13.60 27.40 -4.51
N VAL A 946 -12.84 27.68 -3.45
CA VAL A 946 -12.85 26.87 -2.23
C VAL A 946 -13.53 27.67 -1.13
N TRP A 947 -14.69 27.19 -0.66
CA TRP A 947 -15.35 27.73 0.50
C TRP A 947 -15.05 26.87 1.73
N LYS A 948 -14.55 27.51 2.79
CA LYS A 948 -14.20 26.89 4.05
C LYS A 948 -15.18 27.34 5.11
N PHE A 949 -15.75 26.37 5.82
CA PHE A 949 -16.70 26.62 6.89
C PHE A 949 -16.31 25.91 8.17
N SER A 950 -16.56 26.55 9.30
CA SER A 950 -16.44 25.95 10.62
C SER A 950 -17.49 26.54 11.53
N LYS A 951 -18.13 25.68 12.33
CA LYS A 951 -19.07 26.08 13.37
C LYS A 951 -18.60 25.53 14.69
N LYS A 952 -18.23 26.42 15.60
CA LYS A 952 -17.89 26.07 16.96
C LYS A 952 -19.12 25.52 17.69
N PRO A 953 -18.99 24.59 18.65
CA PRO A 953 -20.07 24.27 19.56
C PRO A 953 -20.53 25.56 20.23
N LYS A 954 -21.81 25.71 20.44
CA LYS A 954 -22.32 26.69 21.40
C LYS A 954 -21.86 26.20 22.79
N GLU A 955 -21.17 27.07 23.51
CA GLU A 955 -20.80 26.86 24.92
C GLU A 955 -22.04 26.58 25.77
#